data_80f0aed7ca719d55fbd1b9b0fbd1db96
#
_entry.id   80f0aed7ca719d55fbd1b9b0fbd1db96
#
_cell.length_a   1.000
_cell.length_b   1.000
_cell.length_c   1.000
_cell.angle_alpha   90.00
_cell.angle_beta   90.00
_cell.angle_gamma   90.00
#
_symmetry.space_group_name_H-M   'P 1'
#
loop_
_entity.id
_entity.type
_entity.pdbx_description
1 polymer ?
#
loop_
_entity_poly.entity_id
_entity_poly.type
_entity_poly.pdbx_seq_one_letter_code
_entity_poly.pdbx_strand_id
1 'polypeptide(L)'
;MENKKTQLPENAQRELRPGEEYEPLLSPKKNYPEVTPWSVTLGLIMTVVFSAAAAYLGLKVGQVFEAAIPIAIIAVGLSNGLGRKNALGENVMIQSIGSCSGAIVAGAIFTLPALFILQDKYPELTVNFTKVFFSSLLGGILGILFLIPFRKYFVKEQHGKYPFPEATATTQVLVSGESGGKGAKTLLISGLIGGLYDFIVSTFGLWGETLTTKILPWGTAIAEKAKVLLKVNTGAAVLGLGYIVGLKYAFIICCGSFLVWLVIIPLMNLIWGGQVIDLMNSGITQTIGEMSADQIFKEYARHIGIGGIATAGIVGIVKSFGVIKSALGLAANEFNRKKSDAEAAVIRTQKDISMKIVVIGIAVALLAVFLFFAFGVVDNIWHAVVGLLIVGIIAFLFTTVAANAIAIVGSNPVSGMTLMTLILASIIMVAVGLNGTAGMTAALIIGGVVCTALSVAGAFITDLKIGYWIGSTPKKQESWKFLGTLVAAATVGGVMLVLNKTYGFTGEGALVAPQANAMAAVIEPMMNGGSAPWLLYGIGAVIALVLTYFKVPALPFALGMFIPIDLNMPMLVGGAISWFVGSRSKDKALNEARVEKGTLIASGFIAGGALMGVVSAILRFANVDVYIQPSAWTEPVAIIPYSAIIIYMIYAALKAKK
;
A
#
# COMPACT_ATOMS: atom_id res chain seq x y z
N MET A 1 -3.12 -28.06 33.58
CA MET A 1 -2.41 -26.99 32.83
C MET A 1 -2.40 -27.41 31.38
N GLU A 2 -3.26 -26.80 30.53
CA GLU A 2 -3.20 -27.06 29.08
C GLU A 2 -1.85 -26.55 28.59
N ASN A 3 -1.08 -27.40 27.90
CA ASN A 3 0.14 -26.98 27.22
C ASN A 3 -0.22 -25.84 26.27
N LYS A 4 0.18 -24.61 26.58
CA LYS A 4 0.05 -23.47 25.66
C LYS A 4 0.82 -23.82 24.40
N LYS A 5 0.12 -24.08 23.30
CA LYS A 5 0.73 -24.30 22.00
C LYS A 5 1.37 -22.96 21.58
N THR A 6 2.68 -22.88 21.64
CA THR A 6 3.48 -21.69 21.30
C THR A 6 3.83 -21.60 19.82
N GLN A 7 3.39 -22.56 19.02
CA GLN A 7 3.62 -22.65 17.58
C GLN A 7 2.36 -23.13 16.87
N LEU A 8 2.22 -22.74 15.62
CA LEU A 8 1.17 -23.28 14.75
C LEU A 8 1.31 -24.79 14.58
N PRO A 9 0.18 -25.53 14.44
CA PRO A 9 0.23 -26.94 14.07
C PRO A 9 1.01 -27.17 12.77
N GLU A 10 1.71 -28.30 12.67
CA GLU A 10 2.50 -28.66 11.48
C GLU A 10 1.70 -28.62 10.16
N ASN A 11 0.40 -28.91 10.24
CA ASN A 11 -0.49 -28.91 9.07
C ASN A 11 -1.08 -27.54 8.74
N ALA A 12 -0.71 -26.46 9.44
CA ALA A 12 -1.23 -25.12 9.18
C ALA A 12 -0.88 -24.57 7.78
N GLN A 13 0.32 -24.92 7.30
CA GLN A 13 0.90 -24.34 6.07
C GLN A 13 1.03 -25.33 4.91
N ARG A 14 0.68 -26.61 5.11
CA ARG A 14 0.70 -27.63 4.05
C ARG A 14 -0.72 -28.04 3.66
N GLU A 15 -0.87 -28.62 2.47
CA GLU A 15 -2.13 -29.22 2.07
C GLU A 15 -2.54 -30.33 3.05
N LEU A 16 -3.83 -30.38 3.39
CA LEU A 16 -4.40 -31.41 4.24
C LEU A 16 -4.48 -32.75 3.49
N ARG A 17 -4.16 -33.84 4.17
CA ARG A 17 -4.31 -35.19 3.62
C ARG A 17 -5.81 -35.53 3.54
N PRO A 18 -6.22 -36.47 2.68
CA PRO A 18 -7.60 -36.95 2.63
C PRO A 18 -8.07 -37.39 4.02
N GLY A 19 -9.17 -36.79 4.51
CA GLY A 19 -9.72 -37.05 5.85
C GLY A 19 -9.06 -36.31 7.03
N GLU A 20 -8.03 -35.51 6.77
CA GLU A 20 -7.38 -34.66 7.78
C GLU A 20 -8.15 -33.32 7.92
N GLU A 21 -8.43 -32.92 9.14
CA GLU A 21 -9.00 -31.60 9.45
C GLU A 21 -7.96 -30.69 10.11
N TYR A 22 -8.05 -29.40 9.83
CA TYR A 22 -7.21 -28.40 10.49
C TYR A 22 -7.81 -28.01 11.85
N GLU A 23 -7.08 -28.25 12.92
CA GLU A 23 -7.42 -27.78 14.27
C GLU A 23 -6.67 -26.49 14.62
N PRO A 24 -7.39 -25.35 14.77
CA PRO A 24 -6.76 -24.08 15.12
C PRO A 24 -6.27 -24.08 16.59
N LEU A 25 -5.44 -23.07 16.93
CA LEU A 25 -4.88 -22.91 18.29
C LEU A 25 -5.97 -22.70 19.35
N LEU A 26 -6.96 -21.85 19.06
CA LEU A 26 -8.14 -21.63 19.90
C LEU A 26 -9.21 -22.65 19.52
N SER A 27 -9.49 -23.58 20.43
CA SER A 27 -10.45 -24.67 20.17
C SER A 27 -11.79 -24.14 19.62
N PRO A 28 -12.31 -24.74 18.54
CA PRO A 28 -13.61 -24.36 17.98
C PRO A 28 -14.78 -24.55 18.93
N LYS A 29 -14.63 -25.44 19.92
CA LYS A 29 -15.66 -25.82 20.90
C LYS A 29 -15.74 -24.89 22.11
N LYS A 30 -14.72 -24.04 22.34
CA LYS A 30 -14.69 -23.12 23.50
C LYS A 30 -14.91 -21.69 23.05
N ASN A 31 -15.55 -20.89 23.89
CA ASN A 31 -15.66 -19.45 23.69
C ASN A 31 -14.45 -18.74 24.34
N TYR A 32 -13.85 -17.83 23.59
CA TYR A 32 -12.74 -17.01 24.05
C TYR A 32 -13.12 -15.53 24.00
N PRO A 33 -12.50 -14.68 24.84
CA PRO A 33 -12.64 -13.24 24.70
C PRO A 33 -11.97 -12.80 23.39
N GLU A 34 -12.74 -12.30 22.46
CA GLU A 34 -12.27 -11.77 21.17
C GLU A 34 -12.63 -10.28 21.07
N VAL A 35 -13.93 -9.98 21.15
CA VAL A 35 -14.46 -8.61 21.12
C VAL A 35 -14.71 -8.16 22.56
N THR A 36 -13.89 -7.26 23.03
CA THR A 36 -13.97 -6.63 24.36
C THR A 36 -13.79 -5.13 24.21
N PRO A 37 -14.19 -4.30 25.20
CA PRO A 37 -13.89 -2.87 25.16
C PRO A 37 -12.40 -2.58 24.93
N TRP A 38 -11.52 -3.39 25.51
CA TRP A 38 -10.07 -3.29 25.30
C TRP A 38 -9.68 -3.51 23.83
N SER A 39 -10.09 -4.65 23.26
CA SER A 39 -9.69 -4.99 21.88
C SER A 39 -10.22 -4.01 20.85
N VAL A 40 -11.47 -3.53 21.04
CA VAL A 40 -12.06 -2.54 20.14
C VAL A 40 -11.38 -1.18 20.29
N THR A 41 -11.24 -0.66 21.51
CA THR A 41 -10.64 0.67 21.73
C THR A 41 -9.20 0.71 21.25
N LEU A 42 -8.38 -0.28 21.60
CA LEU A 42 -7.00 -0.34 21.16
C LEU A 42 -6.91 -0.53 19.64
N GLY A 43 -7.74 -1.38 19.05
CA GLY A 43 -7.82 -1.55 17.60
C GLY A 43 -8.14 -0.24 16.87
N LEU A 44 -9.10 0.55 17.38
CA LEU A 44 -9.44 1.86 16.82
C LEU A 44 -8.33 2.89 17.00
N ILE A 45 -7.66 2.92 18.15
CA ILE A 45 -6.48 3.79 18.36
C ILE A 45 -5.39 3.44 17.35
N MET A 46 -5.09 2.16 17.17
CA MET A 46 -4.12 1.71 16.16
C MET A 46 -4.57 2.08 14.75
N THR A 47 -5.86 1.99 14.44
CA THR A 47 -6.40 2.44 13.15
C THR A 47 -6.08 3.91 12.91
N VAL A 48 -6.34 4.81 13.86
CA VAL A 48 -6.05 6.25 13.72
C VAL A 48 -4.55 6.49 13.55
N VAL A 49 -3.73 5.96 14.45
CA VAL A 49 -2.28 6.18 14.48
C VAL A 49 -1.62 5.69 13.17
N PHE A 50 -1.92 4.47 12.76
CA PHE A 50 -1.32 3.90 11.56
C PHE A 50 -1.94 4.41 10.26
N SER A 51 -3.20 4.89 10.25
CA SER A 51 -3.75 5.61 9.09
C SER A 51 -2.99 6.91 8.83
N ALA A 52 -2.72 7.68 9.87
CA ALA A 52 -1.95 8.91 9.73
C ALA A 52 -0.53 8.64 9.25
N ALA A 53 0.16 7.68 9.85
CA ALA A 53 1.51 7.29 9.48
C ALA A 53 1.59 6.76 8.04
N ALA A 54 0.68 5.86 7.67
CA ALA A 54 0.65 5.27 6.33
C ALA A 54 0.30 6.31 5.26
N ALA A 55 -0.59 7.27 5.54
CA ALA A 55 -0.93 8.35 4.62
C ALA A 55 0.28 9.25 4.34
N TYR A 56 0.99 9.67 5.38
CA TYR A 56 2.20 10.49 5.22
C TYR A 56 3.27 9.75 4.40
N LEU A 57 3.63 8.53 4.80
CA LEU A 57 4.69 7.77 4.12
C LEU A 57 4.28 7.41 2.69
N GLY A 58 3.04 7.00 2.49
CA GLY A 58 2.55 6.64 1.16
C GLY A 58 2.50 7.82 0.19
N LEU A 59 2.17 9.02 0.66
CA LEU A 59 2.26 10.25 -0.14
C LEU A 59 3.71 10.67 -0.39
N LYS A 60 4.62 10.39 0.54
CA LYS A 60 6.03 10.70 0.37
C LYS A 60 6.73 9.74 -0.60
N VAL A 61 6.49 8.43 -0.46
CA VAL A 61 7.27 7.36 -1.14
C VAL A 61 6.50 6.69 -2.30
N GLY A 62 5.17 6.84 -2.32
CA GLY A 62 4.31 6.14 -3.29
C GLY A 62 4.09 4.65 -2.98
N GLN A 63 4.46 4.21 -1.77
CA GLN A 63 4.27 2.86 -1.27
C GLN A 63 3.57 2.92 0.08
N VAL A 64 2.54 2.10 0.26
CA VAL A 64 1.88 1.94 1.56
C VAL A 64 2.37 0.64 2.18
N PHE A 65 2.79 0.71 3.43
CA PHE A 65 3.11 -0.47 4.20
C PHE A 65 1.86 -0.99 4.92
N GLU A 66 1.75 -2.29 4.97
CA GLU A 66 0.69 -2.92 5.75
C GLU A 66 1.07 -2.93 7.23
N ALA A 67 0.20 -2.38 8.07
CA ALA A 67 0.48 -2.19 9.49
C ALA A 67 0.15 -3.45 10.34
N ALA A 68 -0.24 -4.56 9.73
CA ALA A 68 -0.67 -5.77 10.41
C ALA A 68 0.37 -6.30 11.42
N ILE A 69 1.63 -6.40 11.01
CA ILE A 69 2.73 -6.87 11.87
C ILE A 69 3.02 -5.90 13.02
N PRO A 70 3.27 -4.59 12.80
CA PRO A 70 3.48 -3.64 13.88
C PRO A 70 2.31 -3.60 14.89
N ILE A 71 1.08 -3.62 14.42
CA ILE A 71 -0.10 -3.63 15.28
C ILE A 71 -0.17 -4.91 16.11
N ALA A 72 0.10 -6.08 15.50
CA ALA A 72 0.14 -7.35 16.23
C ALA A 72 1.19 -7.32 17.35
N ILE A 73 2.37 -6.76 17.11
CA ILE A 73 3.45 -6.64 18.10
C ILE A 73 3.03 -5.71 19.24
N ILE A 74 2.42 -4.57 18.93
CA ILE A 74 1.94 -3.62 19.95
C ILE A 74 0.81 -4.27 20.77
N ALA A 75 -0.15 -4.94 20.11
CA ALA A 75 -1.26 -5.62 20.77
C ALA A 75 -0.76 -6.65 21.79
N VAL A 76 0.16 -7.51 21.37
CA VAL A 76 0.78 -8.51 22.22
C VAL A 76 1.61 -7.87 23.34
N GLY A 77 2.44 -6.88 23.01
CA GLY A 77 3.28 -6.19 23.99
C GLY A 77 2.48 -5.51 25.10
N LEU A 78 1.39 -4.81 24.75
CA LEU A 78 0.50 -4.16 25.71
C LEU A 78 -0.32 -5.18 26.51
N SER A 79 -0.84 -6.23 25.87
CA SER A 79 -1.57 -7.29 26.56
C SER A 79 -0.71 -7.99 27.60
N ASN A 80 0.55 -8.28 27.27
CA ASN A 80 1.51 -8.89 28.19
C ASN A 80 1.92 -7.92 29.31
N GLY A 81 2.19 -6.64 28.96
CA GLY A 81 2.56 -5.60 29.93
C GLY A 81 1.47 -5.35 30.98
N LEU A 82 0.20 -5.49 30.58
CA LEU A 82 -0.97 -5.35 31.47
C LEU A 82 -1.38 -6.68 32.13
N GLY A 83 -0.63 -7.76 31.95
CA GLY A 83 -0.90 -9.07 32.56
C GLY A 83 -2.21 -9.71 32.10
N ARG A 84 -2.72 -9.40 30.90
CA ARG A 84 -3.97 -9.96 30.39
C ARG A 84 -3.81 -11.45 30.05
N LYS A 85 -4.66 -12.28 30.65
CA LYS A 85 -4.67 -13.73 30.43
C LYS A 85 -5.57 -14.06 29.21
N ASN A 86 -5.16 -15.07 28.41
CA ASN A 86 -5.93 -15.53 27.24
C ASN A 86 -6.22 -14.43 26.20
N ALA A 87 -5.26 -13.52 26.01
CA ALA A 87 -5.42 -12.33 25.17
C ALA A 87 -5.31 -12.60 23.65
N LEU A 88 -4.98 -13.84 23.23
CA LEU A 88 -4.73 -14.16 21.82
C LEU A 88 -5.92 -13.81 20.93
N GLY A 89 -7.13 -14.12 21.34
CA GLY A 89 -8.36 -13.75 20.60
C GLY A 89 -8.57 -12.24 20.51
N GLU A 90 -8.29 -11.51 21.61
CA GLU A 90 -8.34 -10.05 21.64
C GLU A 90 -7.27 -9.43 20.74
N ASN A 91 -6.05 -9.97 20.76
CA ASN A 91 -4.94 -9.47 19.95
C ASN A 91 -5.20 -9.65 18.44
N VAL A 92 -5.86 -10.75 18.03
CA VAL A 92 -6.32 -10.93 16.65
C VAL A 92 -7.35 -9.86 16.27
N MET A 93 -8.28 -9.52 17.18
CA MET A 93 -9.27 -8.47 16.92
C MET A 93 -8.64 -7.08 16.83
N ILE A 94 -7.67 -6.76 17.71
CA ILE A 94 -6.91 -5.50 17.66
C ILE A 94 -6.19 -5.38 16.32
N GLN A 95 -5.51 -6.45 15.90
CA GLN A 95 -4.80 -6.48 14.62
C GLN A 95 -5.77 -6.33 13.44
N SER A 96 -6.88 -7.07 13.43
CA SER A 96 -7.85 -7.04 12.34
C SER A 96 -8.58 -5.69 12.21
N ILE A 97 -8.92 -5.02 13.32
CA ILE A 97 -9.51 -3.67 13.31
C ILE A 97 -8.43 -2.67 12.87
N GLY A 98 -7.24 -2.76 13.45
CA GLY A 98 -6.14 -1.84 13.18
C GLY A 98 -5.62 -1.89 11.75
N SER A 99 -5.64 -3.07 11.10
CA SER A 99 -5.19 -3.24 9.71
C SER A 99 -6.05 -2.51 8.68
N CYS A 100 -7.26 -2.02 9.07
CA CYS A 100 -8.03 -1.09 8.24
C CYS A 100 -7.23 0.16 7.88
N SER A 101 -6.27 0.55 8.71
CA SER A 101 -5.41 1.73 8.48
C SER A 101 -4.69 1.67 7.14
N GLY A 102 -3.83 0.69 6.93
CA GLY A 102 -3.07 0.53 5.68
C GLY A 102 -3.98 0.28 4.48
N ALA A 103 -5.02 -0.53 4.66
CA ALA A 103 -5.95 -0.91 3.60
C ALA A 103 -6.73 0.30 3.03
N ILE A 104 -7.34 1.12 3.88
CA ILE A 104 -8.09 2.32 3.46
C ILE A 104 -7.16 3.38 2.90
N VAL A 105 -6.02 3.58 3.57
CA VAL A 105 -5.02 4.56 3.13
C VAL A 105 -4.51 4.23 1.75
N ALA A 106 -4.11 2.98 1.46
CA ALA A 106 -3.62 2.58 0.14
C ALA A 106 -4.65 2.88 -0.97
N GLY A 107 -5.93 2.64 -0.71
CA GLY A 107 -6.99 2.99 -1.63
C GLY A 107 -7.13 4.49 -1.86
N ALA A 108 -7.15 5.26 -0.78
CA ALA A 108 -7.43 6.69 -0.82
C ALA A 108 -6.28 7.52 -1.42
N ILE A 109 -5.04 7.30 -0.93
CA ILE A 109 -3.90 8.17 -1.28
C ILE A 109 -3.34 7.93 -2.68
N PHE A 110 -3.69 6.84 -3.34
CA PHE A 110 -3.23 6.59 -4.70
C PHE A 110 -4.04 7.36 -5.74
N THR A 111 -5.27 7.74 -5.42
CA THR A 111 -6.18 8.40 -6.36
C THR A 111 -6.60 9.80 -5.93
N LEU A 112 -7.09 9.95 -4.71
CA LEU A 112 -7.77 11.17 -4.28
C LEU A 112 -6.87 12.40 -4.20
N PRO A 113 -5.55 12.33 -3.88
CA PRO A 113 -4.67 13.48 -3.97
C PRO A 113 -4.50 14.03 -5.38
N ALA A 114 -4.80 13.24 -6.42
CA ALA A 114 -4.83 13.73 -7.81
C ALA A 114 -5.86 14.83 -8.01
N LEU A 115 -6.95 14.84 -7.23
CA LEU A 115 -7.93 15.93 -7.25
C LEU A 115 -7.31 17.26 -6.80
N PHE A 116 -6.47 17.25 -5.75
CA PHE A 116 -5.77 18.45 -5.29
C PHE A 116 -4.71 18.89 -6.29
N ILE A 117 -3.99 17.96 -6.91
CA ILE A 117 -3.00 18.25 -7.97
C ILE A 117 -3.68 18.93 -9.18
N LEU A 118 -4.84 18.43 -9.58
CA LEU A 118 -5.60 19.01 -10.67
C LEU A 118 -6.28 20.33 -10.27
N GLN A 119 -6.66 20.51 -9.00
CA GLN A 119 -7.25 21.75 -8.50
C GLN A 119 -6.28 22.94 -8.63
N ASP A 120 -4.97 22.72 -8.46
CA ASP A 120 -3.97 23.77 -8.65
C ASP A 120 -3.99 24.32 -10.10
N LYS A 121 -4.35 23.45 -11.06
CA LYS A 121 -4.43 23.80 -12.49
C LYS A 121 -5.83 24.21 -12.94
N TYR A 122 -6.85 23.63 -12.30
CA TYR A 122 -8.27 23.85 -12.58
C TYR A 122 -9.00 24.25 -11.29
N PRO A 123 -9.03 25.56 -10.92
CA PRO A 123 -9.58 26.03 -9.65
C PRO A 123 -11.07 25.73 -9.41
N GLU A 124 -11.81 25.45 -10.48
CA GLU A 124 -13.22 25.03 -10.40
C GLU A 124 -13.40 23.63 -9.81
N LEU A 125 -12.35 22.80 -9.75
CA LEU A 125 -12.39 21.50 -9.08
C LEU A 125 -12.52 21.70 -7.57
N THR A 126 -13.65 21.28 -7.02
CA THR A 126 -13.89 21.35 -5.58
C THR A 126 -13.51 20.04 -4.90
N VAL A 127 -12.49 20.09 -4.06
CA VAL A 127 -12.08 18.97 -3.22
C VAL A 127 -12.35 19.31 -1.75
N ASN A 128 -13.08 18.44 -1.06
CA ASN A 128 -13.42 18.62 0.33
C ASN A 128 -13.33 17.30 1.10
N PHE A 129 -13.36 17.40 2.42
CA PHE A 129 -13.35 16.23 3.32
C PHE A 129 -14.43 15.21 2.95
N THR A 130 -15.62 15.66 2.63
CA THR A 130 -16.79 14.80 2.35
C THR A 130 -16.54 13.88 1.16
N LYS A 131 -15.97 14.39 0.05
CA LYS A 131 -15.65 13.60 -1.14
C LYS A 131 -14.61 12.53 -0.83
N VAL A 132 -13.55 12.88 -0.09
CA VAL A 132 -12.49 11.95 0.30
C VAL A 132 -13.04 10.89 1.25
N PHE A 133 -13.78 11.31 2.26
CA PHE A 133 -14.35 10.43 3.29
C PHE A 133 -15.33 9.42 2.69
N PHE A 134 -16.35 9.87 1.94
CA PHE A 134 -17.35 8.96 1.37
C PHE A 134 -16.75 8.04 0.29
N SER A 135 -15.82 8.53 -0.53
CA SER A 135 -15.13 7.69 -1.51
C SER A 135 -14.40 6.53 -0.81
N SER A 136 -13.64 6.83 0.24
CA SER A 136 -12.88 5.85 1.01
C SER A 136 -13.80 4.91 1.81
N LEU A 137 -14.83 5.45 2.46
CA LEU A 137 -15.77 4.67 3.26
C LEU A 137 -16.58 3.69 2.41
N LEU A 138 -17.20 4.17 1.33
CA LEU A 138 -18.04 3.34 0.47
C LEU A 138 -17.20 2.28 -0.25
N GLY A 139 -16.00 2.64 -0.71
CA GLY A 139 -15.05 1.67 -1.24
C GLY A 139 -14.69 0.60 -0.23
N GLY A 140 -14.36 0.98 1.00
CA GLY A 140 -14.03 0.04 2.07
C GLY A 140 -15.18 -0.90 2.42
N ILE A 141 -16.40 -0.38 2.53
CA ILE A 141 -17.61 -1.19 2.79
C ILE A 141 -17.83 -2.20 1.65
N LEU A 142 -17.74 -1.76 0.39
CA LEU A 142 -17.88 -2.65 -0.77
C LEU A 142 -16.79 -3.72 -0.78
N GLY A 143 -15.54 -3.37 -0.45
CA GLY A 143 -14.41 -4.32 -0.38
C GLY A 143 -14.65 -5.43 0.64
N ILE A 144 -15.16 -5.10 1.83
CA ILE A 144 -15.53 -6.08 2.85
C ILE A 144 -16.66 -6.98 2.34
N LEU A 145 -17.75 -6.38 1.85
CA LEU A 145 -18.96 -7.12 1.45
C LEU A 145 -18.70 -8.02 0.23
N PHE A 146 -17.92 -7.56 -0.75
CA PHE A 146 -17.57 -8.36 -1.92
C PHE A 146 -16.62 -9.51 -1.59
N LEU A 147 -15.81 -9.40 -0.54
CA LEU A 147 -14.88 -10.44 -0.15
C LEU A 147 -15.52 -11.57 0.65
N ILE A 148 -16.49 -11.30 1.53
CA ILE A 148 -17.09 -12.29 2.42
C ILE A 148 -17.53 -13.58 1.67
N PRO A 149 -18.20 -13.52 0.50
CA PRO A 149 -18.58 -14.72 -0.26
C PRO A 149 -17.39 -15.60 -0.66
N PHE A 150 -16.21 -15.02 -0.84
CA PHE A 150 -14.99 -15.72 -1.29
C PHE A 150 -14.11 -16.21 -0.14
N ARG A 151 -14.37 -15.80 1.12
CA ARG A 151 -13.57 -16.19 2.28
C ARG A 151 -13.35 -17.70 2.35
N LYS A 152 -14.41 -18.47 2.24
CA LYS A 152 -14.36 -19.93 2.38
C LYS A 152 -13.44 -20.56 1.34
N TYR A 153 -13.52 -20.07 0.10
CA TYR A 153 -12.63 -20.52 -0.98
C TYR A 153 -11.16 -20.26 -0.64
N PHE A 154 -10.77 -18.99 -0.44
CA PHE A 154 -9.37 -18.65 -0.26
C PHE A 154 -8.78 -19.17 1.06
N VAL A 155 -9.56 -19.15 2.14
CA VAL A 155 -9.04 -19.41 3.49
C VAL A 155 -9.10 -20.89 3.85
N LYS A 156 -10.20 -21.60 3.52
CA LYS A 156 -10.44 -22.99 3.92
C LYS A 156 -10.20 -23.99 2.79
N GLU A 157 -10.86 -23.83 1.63
CA GLU A 157 -10.81 -24.83 0.55
C GLU A 157 -9.45 -24.88 -0.15
N GLN A 158 -8.74 -23.74 -0.18
CA GLN A 158 -7.37 -23.65 -0.69
C GLN A 158 -6.32 -23.72 0.44
N HIS A 159 -6.63 -24.42 1.54
CA HIS A 159 -5.72 -24.61 2.65
C HIS A 159 -4.40 -25.26 2.19
N GLY A 160 -3.27 -24.64 2.56
CA GLY A 160 -1.93 -25.11 2.22
C GLY A 160 -1.48 -24.85 0.77
N LYS A 161 -2.39 -24.46 -0.14
CA LYS A 161 -2.02 -24.14 -1.55
C LYS A 161 -1.50 -22.72 -1.71
N TYR A 162 -1.98 -21.79 -0.90
CA TYR A 162 -1.54 -20.39 -0.90
C TYR A 162 -0.65 -20.12 0.29
N PRO A 163 0.54 -19.50 0.08
CA PRO A 163 1.52 -19.26 1.14
C PRO A 163 1.10 -18.19 2.15
N PHE A 164 0.28 -17.22 1.76
CA PHE A 164 -0.13 -16.08 2.60
C PHE A 164 1.04 -15.48 3.40
N PRO A 165 2.08 -14.93 2.77
CA PRO A 165 3.33 -14.59 3.45
C PRO A 165 3.13 -13.63 4.62
N GLU A 166 2.32 -12.59 4.45
CA GLU A 166 2.03 -11.60 5.48
C GLU A 166 1.20 -12.19 6.64
N ALA A 167 0.15 -12.98 6.32
CA ALA A 167 -0.62 -13.65 7.35
C ALA A 167 0.23 -14.61 8.16
N THR A 168 1.18 -15.31 7.51
CA THR A 168 2.14 -16.20 8.17
C THR A 168 2.99 -15.43 9.17
N ALA A 169 3.62 -14.33 8.74
CA ALA A 169 4.47 -13.51 9.60
C ALA A 169 3.67 -12.91 10.78
N THR A 170 2.50 -12.34 10.51
CA THR A 170 1.63 -11.75 11.54
C THR A 170 1.15 -12.80 12.54
N THR A 171 0.76 -14.00 12.07
CA THR A 171 0.34 -15.09 12.95
C THR A 171 1.48 -15.55 13.85
N GLN A 172 2.69 -15.69 13.33
CA GLN A 172 3.87 -16.04 14.12
C GLN A 172 4.11 -15.02 15.23
N VAL A 173 3.98 -13.72 14.94
CA VAL A 173 4.09 -12.64 15.95
C VAL A 173 3.03 -12.79 17.04
N LEU A 174 1.77 -12.99 16.66
CA LEU A 174 0.66 -13.12 17.61
C LEU A 174 0.84 -14.34 18.53
N VAL A 175 1.29 -15.46 17.99
CA VAL A 175 1.47 -16.73 18.73
C VAL A 175 2.74 -16.71 19.59
N SER A 176 3.88 -16.28 19.02
CA SER A 176 5.15 -16.21 19.75
C SER A 176 5.15 -15.15 20.85
N GLY A 177 4.36 -14.10 20.65
CA GLY A 177 4.24 -13.03 21.62
C GLY A 177 3.57 -13.43 22.94
N GLU A 178 2.83 -14.52 22.99
CA GLU A 178 2.37 -15.11 24.26
C GLU A 178 3.51 -15.63 25.14
N SER A 179 4.71 -15.83 24.57
CA SER A 179 5.88 -16.37 25.27
C SER A 179 6.89 -15.34 25.79
N GLY A 180 6.62 -14.02 25.64
CA GLY A 180 7.37 -12.97 26.34
C GLY A 180 7.99 -11.86 25.51
N GLY A 181 7.22 -10.90 25.12
CA GLY A 181 7.50 -9.45 24.86
C GLY A 181 8.82 -8.92 24.25
N LYS A 182 9.80 -9.76 23.90
CA LYS A 182 11.11 -9.33 23.38
C LYS A 182 11.02 -8.62 22.04
N GLY A 183 10.10 -9.04 21.18
CA GLY A 183 9.86 -8.42 19.88
C GLY A 183 9.31 -6.99 19.99
N ALA A 184 8.36 -6.75 20.91
CA ALA A 184 7.79 -5.43 21.16
C ALA A 184 8.85 -4.41 21.61
N LYS A 185 9.80 -4.82 22.49
CA LYS A 185 10.90 -3.95 22.91
C LYS A 185 11.81 -3.56 21.73
N THR A 186 12.13 -4.50 20.85
CA THR A 186 12.94 -4.24 19.66
C THR A 186 12.23 -3.26 18.73
N LEU A 187 10.94 -3.45 18.48
CA LEU A 187 10.11 -2.57 17.66
C LEU A 187 10.06 -1.15 18.23
N LEU A 188 9.80 -1.01 19.53
CA LEU A 188 9.71 0.30 20.19
C LEU A 188 11.04 1.05 20.16
N ILE A 189 12.15 0.37 20.49
CA ILE A 189 13.48 1.00 20.47
C ILE A 189 13.84 1.43 19.05
N SER A 190 13.67 0.56 18.07
CA SER A 190 13.96 0.92 16.67
C SER A 190 12.99 1.99 16.13
N GLY A 191 11.75 1.97 16.58
CA GLY A 191 10.75 3.02 16.27
C GLY A 191 11.16 4.39 16.82
N LEU A 192 11.68 4.43 18.05
CA LEU A 192 12.22 5.67 18.62
C LEU A 192 13.48 6.15 17.86
N ILE A 193 14.41 5.25 17.55
CA ILE A 193 15.64 5.60 16.82
C ILE A 193 15.30 6.10 15.42
N GLY A 194 14.53 5.34 14.63
CA GLY A 194 14.14 5.73 13.27
C GLY A 194 13.24 6.96 13.25
N GLY A 195 12.32 7.05 14.22
CA GLY A 195 11.43 8.20 14.36
C GLY A 195 12.18 9.48 14.70
N LEU A 196 13.07 9.47 15.69
CA LEU A 196 13.90 10.64 16.02
C LEU A 196 14.82 11.02 14.85
N TYR A 197 15.39 10.04 14.17
CA TYR A 197 16.21 10.27 12.99
C TYR A 197 15.43 11.01 11.90
N ASP A 198 14.29 10.47 11.47
CA ASP A 198 13.46 11.09 10.42
C ASP A 198 12.84 12.43 10.89
N PHE A 199 12.54 12.58 12.18
CA PHE A 199 12.06 13.84 12.75
C PHE A 199 13.11 14.95 12.67
N ILE A 200 14.36 14.64 12.98
CA ILE A 200 15.46 15.60 12.90
C ILE A 200 15.64 16.08 11.45
N VAL A 201 15.59 15.17 10.48
CA VAL A 201 15.71 15.53 9.06
C VAL A 201 14.52 16.38 8.61
N SER A 202 13.30 15.91 8.84
CA SER A 202 12.10 16.52 8.29
C SER A 202 11.69 17.82 9.00
N THR A 203 12.01 17.97 10.28
CA THR A 203 11.59 19.13 11.10
C THR A 203 12.68 20.18 11.17
N PHE A 204 13.91 19.77 11.44
CA PHE A 204 15.02 20.71 11.62
C PHE A 204 15.90 20.88 10.38
N GLY A 205 15.94 19.91 9.47
CA GLY A 205 16.80 19.97 8.30
C GLY A 205 18.30 19.99 8.61
N LEU A 206 18.73 19.35 9.72
CA LEU A 206 20.15 19.37 10.14
C LEU A 206 21.08 18.70 9.13
N TRP A 207 20.56 17.77 8.35
CA TRP A 207 21.25 17.17 7.21
C TRP A 207 20.28 16.94 6.06
N GLY A 208 20.82 16.75 4.85
CA GLY A 208 20.04 16.59 3.63
C GLY A 208 19.20 15.31 3.62
N GLU A 209 17.95 15.44 3.25
CA GLU A 209 17.06 14.29 3.06
C GLU A 209 17.46 13.45 1.84
N THR A 210 18.16 14.05 0.88
CA THR A 210 18.61 13.38 -0.35
C THR A 210 20.10 13.61 -0.54
N LEU A 211 20.84 12.53 -0.80
CA LEU A 211 22.23 12.54 -1.26
C LEU A 211 22.26 12.42 -2.77
N THR A 212 23.05 13.25 -3.44
CA THR A 212 23.20 13.22 -4.90
C THR A 212 24.66 13.04 -5.31
N THR A 213 24.89 12.54 -6.51
CA THR A 213 26.25 12.49 -7.08
C THR A 213 26.85 13.88 -7.34
N LYS A 214 26.06 14.94 -7.28
CA LYS A 214 26.53 16.34 -7.41
C LYS A 214 27.44 16.82 -6.28
N ILE A 215 27.48 16.10 -5.16
CA ILE A 215 28.47 16.35 -4.08
C ILE A 215 29.90 16.28 -4.62
N LEU A 216 30.12 15.46 -5.65
CA LEU A 216 31.43 15.28 -6.27
C LEU A 216 31.56 16.23 -7.49
N PRO A 217 32.67 16.95 -7.66
CA PRO A 217 32.84 17.88 -8.78
C PRO A 217 32.62 17.25 -10.16
N TRP A 218 33.10 16.01 -10.35
CA TRP A 218 32.85 15.25 -11.58
C TRP A 218 31.39 14.84 -11.75
N GLY A 219 30.66 14.61 -10.65
CA GLY A 219 29.24 14.26 -10.66
C GLY A 219 28.35 15.39 -11.15
N THR A 220 28.68 16.64 -10.78
CA THR A 220 27.98 17.82 -11.30
C THR A 220 28.17 17.95 -12.82
N ALA A 221 29.42 17.81 -13.30
CA ALA A 221 29.68 17.88 -14.74
C ALA A 221 28.95 16.79 -15.56
N ILE A 222 28.84 15.57 -15.02
CA ILE A 222 28.11 14.47 -15.67
C ILE A 222 26.61 14.73 -15.63
N ALA A 223 26.07 15.22 -14.51
CA ALA A 223 24.66 15.55 -14.38
C ALA A 223 24.21 16.66 -15.35
N GLU A 224 25.06 17.66 -15.58
CA GLU A 224 24.77 18.77 -16.49
C GLU A 224 24.90 18.38 -17.96
N LYS A 225 26.02 17.72 -18.33
CA LYS A 225 26.33 17.38 -19.73
C LYS A 225 25.62 16.14 -20.22
N ALA A 226 25.68 15.04 -19.45
CA ALA A 226 25.13 13.75 -19.83
C ALA A 226 23.75 13.47 -19.23
N LYS A 227 23.22 14.36 -18.35
CA LYS A 227 21.96 14.18 -17.64
C LYS A 227 21.91 12.91 -16.79
N VAL A 228 23.06 12.35 -16.41
CA VAL A 228 23.17 11.19 -15.50
C VAL A 228 23.23 11.69 -14.07
N LEU A 229 22.23 11.35 -13.27
CA LEU A 229 22.12 11.77 -11.88
C LEU A 229 21.68 10.59 -11.01
N LEU A 230 22.49 10.22 -10.02
CA LEU A 230 22.09 9.27 -8.98
C LEU A 230 21.75 10.04 -7.72
N LYS A 231 20.65 9.63 -7.09
CA LYS A 231 20.13 10.21 -5.85
C LYS A 231 19.71 9.11 -4.89
N VAL A 232 19.88 9.34 -3.59
CA VAL A 232 19.52 8.41 -2.51
C VAL A 232 18.82 9.20 -1.41
N ASN A 233 17.59 8.85 -1.08
CA ASN A 233 16.92 9.40 0.10
C ASN A 233 17.53 8.78 1.37
N THR A 234 17.81 9.58 2.37
CA THR A 234 18.48 9.18 3.61
C THR A 234 17.51 8.76 4.72
N GLY A 235 16.19 8.71 4.46
CA GLY A 235 15.17 8.41 5.45
C GLY A 235 15.25 6.99 6.00
N ALA A 236 15.13 6.87 7.31
CA ALA A 236 15.14 5.58 8.01
C ALA A 236 13.93 4.72 7.62
N ALA A 237 12.76 5.34 7.45
CA ALA A 237 11.54 4.64 7.04
C ALA A 237 11.68 4.00 5.65
N VAL A 238 12.31 4.70 4.70
CA VAL A 238 12.50 4.19 3.32
C VAL A 238 13.53 3.05 3.30
N LEU A 239 14.60 3.16 4.09
CA LEU A 239 15.58 2.09 4.29
C LEU A 239 14.91 0.83 4.88
N GLY A 240 14.06 1.01 5.89
CA GLY A 240 13.29 -0.07 6.52
C GLY A 240 12.35 -0.76 5.53
N LEU A 241 11.67 0.02 4.69
CA LEU A 241 10.80 -0.51 3.64
C LEU A 241 11.59 -1.43 2.69
N GLY A 242 12.78 -1.03 2.27
CA GLY A 242 13.66 -1.84 1.44
C GLY A 242 14.06 -3.17 2.09
N TYR A 243 14.31 -3.17 3.39
CA TYR A 243 14.62 -4.39 4.14
C TYR A 243 13.47 -5.40 4.09
N ILE A 244 12.22 -4.93 4.28
CA ILE A 244 11.02 -5.78 4.25
C ILE A 244 10.73 -6.28 2.84
N VAL A 245 10.84 -5.43 1.83
CA VAL A 245 10.65 -5.79 0.40
C VAL A 245 11.65 -6.87 -0.04
N GLY A 246 12.85 -6.84 0.52
CA GLY A 246 13.91 -7.79 0.24
C GLY A 246 14.65 -7.53 -1.08
N LEU A 247 15.87 -8.11 -1.19
CA LEU A 247 16.80 -7.81 -2.28
C LEU A 247 16.21 -8.08 -3.67
N LYS A 248 15.49 -9.19 -3.85
CA LYS A 248 14.98 -9.58 -5.18
C LYS A 248 14.07 -8.53 -5.80
N TYR A 249 13.06 -8.08 -5.06
CA TYR A 249 12.10 -7.09 -5.58
C TYR A 249 12.69 -5.68 -5.59
N ALA A 250 13.48 -5.31 -4.57
CA ALA A 250 14.18 -4.04 -4.53
C ALA A 250 15.15 -3.89 -5.74
N PHE A 251 15.84 -4.96 -6.11
CA PHE A 251 16.72 -4.98 -7.29
C PHE A 251 15.93 -4.81 -8.59
N ILE A 252 14.78 -5.48 -8.75
CA ILE A 252 13.92 -5.35 -9.94
C ILE A 252 13.41 -3.91 -10.06
N ILE A 253 12.97 -3.30 -8.96
CA ILE A 253 12.52 -1.89 -8.92
C ILE A 253 13.68 -0.97 -9.35
N CYS A 254 14.87 -1.17 -8.76
CA CYS A 254 16.03 -0.35 -9.11
C CYS A 254 16.50 -0.55 -10.56
N CYS A 255 16.37 -1.75 -11.13
CA CYS A 255 16.64 -1.95 -12.55
C CYS A 255 15.74 -1.08 -13.45
N GLY A 256 14.45 -0.93 -13.09
CA GLY A 256 13.57 0.02 -13.76
C GLY A 256 14.04 1.46 -13.65
N SER A 257 14.48 1.89 -12.45
CA SER A 257 15.05 3.22 -12.25
C SER A 257 16.34 3.41 -13.03
N PHE A 258 17.24 2.45 -13.03
CA PHE A 258 18.50 2.53 -13.78
C PHE A 258 18.27 2.62 -15.28
N LEU A 259 17.30 1.87 -15.82
CA LEU A 259 16.92 2.00 -17.22
C LEU A 259 16.51 3.44 -17.56
N VAL A 260 15.71 4.08 -16.71
CA VAL A 260 15.24 5.45 -16.95
C VAL A 260 16.38 6.48 -16.75
N TRP A 261 17.03 6.46 -15.59
CA TRP A 261 17.96 7.51 -15.18
C TRP A 261 19.37 7.40 -15.78
N LEU A 262 19.81 6.19 -16.14
CA LEU A 262 21.15 5.96 -16.69
C LEU A 262 21.13 5.68 -18.20
N VAL A 263 19.97 5.34 -18.78
CA VAL A 263 19.89 5.01 -20.21
C VAL A 263 18.91 5.94 -20.93
N ILE A 264 17.63 5.97 -20.55
CA ILE A 264 16.60 6.69 -21.32
C ILE A 264 16.84 8.20 -21.27
N ILE A 265 17.01 8.80 -20.09
CA ILE A 265 17.22 10.26 -19.95
C ILE A 265 18.48 10.72 -20.67
N PRO A 266 19.67 10.09 -20.47
CA PRO A 266 20.85 10.44 -21.25
C PRO A 266 20.69 10.26 -22.76
N LEU A 267 20.01 9.20 -23.18
CA LEU A 267 19.77 8.92 -24.61
C LEU A 267 18.84 9.99 -25.23
N MET A 268 17.81 10.40 -24.52
CA MET A 268 16.93 11.50 -24.96
C MET A 268 17.72 12.80 -25.14
N ASN A 269 18.59 13.13 -24.18
CA ASN A 269 19.46 14.30 -24.30
C ASN A 269 20.44 14.19 -25.48
N LEU A 270 20.98 13.01 -25.74
CA LEU A 270 21.93 12.77 -26.83
C LEU A 270 21.26 12.93 -28.21
N ILE A 271 20.03 12.40 -28.38
CA ILE A 271 19.34 12.37 -29.66
C ILE A 271 18.58 13.68 -29.91
N TRP A 272 17.90 14.21 -28.90
CA TRP A 272 16.99 15.35 -29.05
C TRP A 272 17.38 16.57 -28.20
N GLY A 273 18.61 16.64 -27.69
CA GLY A 273 19.03 17.71 -26.79
C GLY A 273 18.83 19.14 -27.34
N GLY A 274 18.98 19.34 -28.65
CA GLY A 274 18.74 20.62 -29.31
C GLY A 274 17.28 20.90 -29.70
N GLN A 275 16.32 20.03 -29.38
CA GLN A 275 14.95 20.16 -29.83
C GLN A 275 14.00 20.45 -28.65
N VAL A 276 12.95 21.22 -28.93
CA VAL A 276 11.79 21.39 -28.06
C VAL A 276 10.75 20.35 -28.45
N ILE A 277 10.41 19.45 -27.53
CA ILE A 277 9.44 18.38 -27.76
C ILE A 277 8.31 18.55 -26.76
N ASP A 278 7.13 18.98 -27.22
CA ASP A 278 5.93 19.08 -26.40
C ASP A 278 4.92 18.02 -26.84
N LEU A 279 4.99 16.83 -26.24
CA LEU A 279 4.11 15.70 -26.55
C LEU A 279 2.68 15.86 -26.00
N MET A 280 2.50 16.75 -25.03
CA MET A 280 1.23 16.90 -24.31
C MET A 280 0.55 18.25 -24.54
N ASN A 281 1.12 19.10 -25.40
CA ASN A 281 0.69 20.50 -25.59
C ASN A 281 0.66 21.27 -24.24
N SER A 282 1.66 21.01 -23.39
CA SER A 282 1.78 21.62 -22.06
C SER A 282 2.46 22.99 -22.08
N GLY A 283 2.85 23.47 -23.26
CA GLY A 283 3.52 24.77 -23.44
C GLY A 283 5.01 24.75 -23.11
N ILE A 284 5.67 23.60 -23.25
CA ILE A 284 7.12 23.47 -23.06
C ILE A 284 7.84 24.29 -24.12
N THR A 285 8.70 25.22 -23.68
CA THR A 285 9.50 26.09 -24.53
C THR A 285 10.99 25.79 -24.47
N GLN A 286 11.43 25.03 -23.46
CA GLN A 286 12.84 24.66 -23.27
C GLN A 286 13.22 23.46 -24.13
N THR A 287 14.46 23.47 -24.64
CA THR A 287 15.03 22.28 -25.28
C THR A 287 15.34 21.20 -24.26
N ILE A 288 15.37 19.93 -24.66
CA ILE A 288 15.70 18.81 -23.78
C ILE A 288 17.10 19.00 -23.15
N GLY A 289 18.04 19.58 -23.89
CA GLY A 289 19.41 19.86 -23.39
C GLY A 289 19.47 20.94 -22.30
N GLU A 290 18.53 21.89 -22.31
CA GLU A 290 18.41 22.91 -21.25
C GLU A 290 17.74 22.38 -19.99
N MET A 291 16.91 21.35 -20.11
CA MET A 291 16.22 20.73 -18.96
C MET A 291 17.20 20.00 -18.03
N SER A 292 16.89 20.01 -16.74
CA SER A 292 17.54 19.12 -15.79
C SER A 292 17.11 17.66 -15.98
N ALA A 293 17.87 16.69 -15.47
CA ALA A 293 17.48 15.28 -15.48
C ALA A 293 16.11 15.05 -14.81
N ASP A 294 15.81 15.80 -13.74
CA ASP A 294 14.53 15.74 -13.04
C ASP A 294 13.36 16.27 -13.89
N GLN A 295 13.58 17.30 -14.67
CA GLN A 295 12.58 17.82 -15.61
C GLN A 295 12.31 16.83 -16.75
N ILE A 296 13.37 16.28 -17.36
CA ILE A 296 13.23 15.23 -18.40
C ILE A 296 12.49 14.01 -17.84
N PHE A 297 12.79 13.63 -16.61
CA PHE A 297 12.05 12.56 -15.93
C PHE A 297 10.57 12.88 -15.80
N LYS A 298 10.22 14.06 -15.29
CA LYS A 298 8.83 14.47 -15.06
C LYS A 298 8.02 14.61 -16.35
N GLU A 299 8.60 15.21 -17.38
CA GLU A 299 7.88 15.53 -18.61
C GLU A 299 7.79 14.34 -19.58
N TYR A 300 8.77 13.43 -19.57
CA TYR A 300 8.84 12.35 -20.56
C TYR A 300 9.00 10.96 -19.94
N ALA A 301 10.10 10.72 -19.24
CA ALA A 301 10.53 9.34 -18.95
C ALA A 301 9.58 8.60 -18.00
N ARG A 302 8.97 9.27 -17.03
CA ARG A 302 8.00 8.65 -16.11
C ARG A 302 6.76 8.10 -16.82
N HIS A 303 6.38 8.67 -17.98
CA HIS A 303 5.22 8.21 -18.74
C HIS A 303 5.43 6.81 -19.33
N ILE A 304 6.68 6.42 -19.59
CA ILE A 304 7.03 5.04 -19.93
C ILE A 304 6.67 4.10 -18.78
N GLY A 305 7.00 4.50 -17.54
CA GLY A 305 6.60 3.77 -16.33
C GLY A 305 5.09 3.61 -16.19
N ILE A 306 4.31 4.67 -16.46
CA ILE A 306 2.83 4.64 -16.45
C ILE A 306 2.29 3.58 -17.41
N GLY A 307 2.75 3.56 -18.66
CA GLY A 307 2.35 2.56 -19.65
C GLY A 307 2.69 1.13 -19.21
N GLY A 308 3.86 0.95 -18.60
CA GLY A 308 4.29 -0.33 -18.02
C GLY A 308 3.40 -0.79 -16.87
N ILE A 309 3.04 0.10 -15.94
CA ILE A 309 2.16 -0.20 -14.80
C ILE A 309 0.76 -0.60 -15.28
N ALA A 310 0.18 0.16 -16.22
CA ALA A 310 -1.14 -0.13 -16.78
C ALA A 310 -1.16 -1.52 -17.44
N THR A 311 -0.18 -1.80 -18.28
CA THR A 311 -0.07 -3.10 -18.98
C THR A 311 0.16 -4.25 -18.01
N ALA A 312 1.00 -4.09 -17.00
CA ALA A 312 1.20 -5.08 -15.94
C ALA A 312 -0.09 -5.36 -15.16
N GLY A 313 -0.92 -4.33 -14.92
CA GLY A 313 -2.24 -4.47 -14.32
C GLY A 313 -3.19 -5.33 -15.17
N ILE A 314 -3.27 -5.05 -16.48
CA ILE A 314 -4.08 -5.85 -17.44
C ILE A 314 -3.64 -7.31 -17.45
N VAL A 315 -2.34 -7.55 -17.57
CA VAL A 315 -1.77 -8.91 -17.55
C VAL A 315 -2.12 -9.64 -16.24
N GLY A 316 -2.09 -8.93 -15.10
CA GLY A 316 -2.49 -9.47 -13.81
C GLY A 316 -3.94 -9.96 -13.77
N ILE A 317 -4.88 -9.16 -14.31
CA ILE A 317 -6.30 -9.51 -14.42
C ILE A 317 -6.50 -10.74 -15.32
N VAL A 318 -5.88 -10.73 -16.51
CA VAL A 318 -5.98 -11.86 -17.47
C VAL A 318 -5.49 -13.16 -16.83
N LYS A 319 -4.36 -13.14 -16.14
CA LYS A 319 -3.82 -14.31 -15.42
C LYS A 319 -4.73 -14.79 -14.28
N SER A 320 -5.47 -13.91 -13.64
CA SER A 320 -6.36 -14.23 -12.52
C SER A 320 -7.77 -14.65 -12.95
N PHE A 321 -8.10 -14.62 -14.26
CA PHE A 321 -9.46 -14.89 -14.74
C PHE A 321 -10.00 -16.28 -14.35
N GLY A 322 -9.15 -17.31 -14.38
CA GLY A 322 -9.51 -18.65 -13.94
C GLY A 322 -9.91 -18.73 -12.46
N VAL A 323 -9.22 -17.98 -11.61
CA VAL A 323 -9.52 -17.89 -10.17
C VAL A 323 -10.85 -17.17 -9.94
N ILE A 324 -11.10 -16.09 -10.67
CA ILE A 324 -12.39 -15.35 -10.63
C ILE A 324 -13.55 -16.30 -10.96
N LYS A 325 -13.44 -17.05 -12.05
CA LYS A 325 -14.46 -18.02 -12.48
C LYS A 325 -14.72 -19.10 -11.41
N SER A 326 -13.66 -19.65 -10.83
CA SER A 326 -13.78 -20.68 -9.77
C SER A 326 -14.43 -20.14 -8.51
N ALA A 327 -14.01 -18.97 -8.07
CA ALA A 327 -14.55 -18.31 -6.88
C ALA A 327 -16.04 -17.94 -7.04
N LEU A 328 -16.43 -17.44 -8.23
CA LEU A 328 -17.85 -17.17 -8.56
C LEU A 328 -18.72 -18.43 -8.51
N GLY A 329 -18.22 -19.54 -9.04
CA GLY A 329 -18.93 -20.82 -8.99
C GLY A 329 -19.23 -21.27 -7.56
N LEU A 330 -18.27 -21.12 -6.66
CA LEU A 330 -18.44 -21.47 -5.25
C LEU A 330 -19.39 -20.53 -4.52
N ALA A 331 -19.31 -19.22 -4.76
CA ALA A 331 -20.24 -18.24 -4.18
C ALA A 331 -21.68 -18.51 -4.62
N ALA A 332 -21.91 -18.86 -5.90
CA ALA A 332 -23.23 -19.24 -6.41
C ALA A 332 -23.76 -20.51 -5.74
N ASN A 333 -22.92 -21.52 -5.52
CA ASN A 333 -23.31 -22.75 -4.83
C ASN A 333 -23.67 -22.51 -3.35
N GLU A 334 -22.94 -21.66 -2.65
CA GLU A 334 -23.28 -21.26 -1.27
C GLU A 334 -24.62 -20.50 -1.20
N PHE A 335 -24.90 -19.66 -2.20
CA PHE A 335 -26.16 -18.93 -2.28
C PHE A 335 -27.36 -19.84 -2.50
N ASN A 336 -27.21 -20.89 -3.29
CA ASN A 336 -28.27 -21.86 -3.63
C ASN A 336 -28.47 -22.95 -2.58
N ARG A 337 -27.67 -23.03 -1.54
CA ARG A 337 -27.74 -24.05 -0.49
C ARG A 337 -29.01 -23.90 0.32
N LYS A 338 -29.88 -24.93 0.32
CA LYS A 338 -31.14 -24.92 1.05
C LYS A 338 -30.91 -24.90 2.57
N LYS A 339 -31.78 -24.20 3.29
CA LYS A 339 -31.72 -23.97 4.75
C LYS A 339 -31.71 -25.24 5.62
N SER A 340 -32.17 -26.39 5.11
CA SER A 340 -32.32 -27.63 5.87
C SER A 340 -31.03 -28.29 6.32
N ASP A 341 -29.91 -28.04 5.60
CA ASP A 341 -28.60 -28.61 5.93
C ASP A 341 -27.67 -27.63 6.65
N ALA A 342 -28.10 -26.38 6.79
CA ALA A 342 -27.22 -25.28 7.24
C ALA A 342 -27.26 -25.03 8.76
N GLU A 343 -28.26 -25.55 9.50
CA GLU A 343 -28.41 -25.32 10.94
C GLU A 343 -27.79 -26.40 11.83
N ALA A 344 -27.35 -27.53 11.28
CA ALA A 344 -26.59 -28.51 12.03
C ALA A 344 -25.24 -27.92 12.40
N ALA A 345 -25.14 -27.31 13.59
CA ALA A 345 -23.94 -26.95 14.33
C ALA A 345 -22.78 -26.37 13.51
N VAL A 346 -22.98 -25.19 12.89
CA VAL A 346 -21.84 -24.45 12.30
C VAL A 346 -20.88 -24.10 13.43
N ILE A 347 -19.70 -24.71 13.40
CA ILE A 347 -18.63 -24.49 14.37
C ILE A 347 -18.28 -23.00 14.39
N ARG A 348 -18.03 -22.42 15.58
CA ARG A 348 -17.70 -21.00 15.80
C ARG A 348 -16.72 -20.43 14.77
N THR A 349 -15.66 -21.17 14.45
CA THR A 349 -14.58 -20.78 13.54
C THR A 349 -14.95 -20.82 12.04
N GLN A 350 -16.17 -21.22 11.72
CA GLN A 350 -16.72 -21.24 10.35
C GLN A 350 -17.99 -20.37 10.20
N LYS A 351 -18.35 -19.62 11.24
CA LYS A 351 -19.54 -18.78 11.26
C LYS A 351 -19.23 -17.41 10.66
N ASP A 352 -19.70 -17.18 9.43
CA ASP A 352 -19.66 -15.91 8.73
C ASP A 352 -20.91 -15.05 8.97
N ILE A 353 -20.92 -13.81 8.52
CA ILE A 353 -22.15 -13.02 8.36
C ILE A 353 -23.05 -13.76 7.37
N SER A 354 -24.35 -13.81 7.67
CA SER A 354 -25.29 -14.54 6.79
C SER A 354 -25.30 -13.93 5.38
N MET A 355 -25.32 -14.78 4.36
CA MET A 355 -25.25 -14.35 2.96
C MET A 355 -26.42 -13.41 2.58
N LYS A 356 -27.57 -13.54 3.25
CA LYS A 356 -28.70 -12.61 3.08
C LYS A 356 -28.34 -11.19 3.53
N ILE A 357 -27.68 -11.05 4.69
CA ILE A 357 -27.22 -9.75 5.20
C ILE A 357 -26.17 -9.17 4.26
N VAL A 358 -25.25 -10.00 3.73
CA VAL A 358 -24.23 -9.57 2.77
C VAL A 358 -24.88 -9.02 1.49
N VAL A 359 -25.85 -9.73 0.91
CA VAL A 359 -26.55 -9.28 -0.32
C VAL A 359 -27.32 -7.98 -0.08
N ILE A 360 -28.05 -7.89 1.04
CA ILE A 360 -28.75 -6.65 1.42
C ILE A 360 -27.73 -5.52 1.63
N GLY A 361 -26.62 -5.81 2.31
CA GLY A 361 -25.54 -4.86 2.55
C GLY A 361 -24.93 -4.34 1.23
N ILE A 362 -24.68 -5.22 0.26
CA ILE A 362 -24.20 -4.84 -1.08
C ILE A 362 -25.22 -3.91 -1.76
N ALA A 363 -26.53 -4.27 -1.74
CA ALA A 363 -27.55 -3.43 -2.34
C ALA A 363 -27.63 -2.03 -1.70
N VAL A 364 -27.55 -1.97 -0.36
CA VAL A 364 -27.53 -0.69 0.39
C VAL A 364 -26.26 0.10 0.10
N ALA A 365 -25.10 -0.55 0.05
CA ALA A 365 -23.84 0.11 -0.27
C ALA A 365 -23.82 0.67 -1.70
N LEU A 366 -24.33 -0.09 -2.68
CA LEU A 366 -24.46 0.37 -4.06
C LEU A 366 -25.46 1.52 -4.19
N LEU A 367 -26.58 1.49 -3.45
CA LEU A 367 -27.50 2.61 -3.37
C LEU A 367 -26.82 3.85 -2.77
N ALA A 368 -26.02 3.68 -1.72
CA ALA A 368 -25.26 4.79 -1.13
C ALA A 368 -24.21 5.36 -2.10
N VAL A 369 -23.54 4.52 -2.89
CA VAL A 369 -22.64 4.95 -3.98
C VAL A 369 -23.43 5.76 -5.01
N PHE A 370 -24.59 5.27 -5.44
CA PHE A 370 -25.44 6.00 -6.40
C PHE A 370 -25.84 7.38 -5.87
N LEU A 371 -26.31 7.46 -4.62
CA LEU A 371 -26.69 8.74 -4.00
C LEU A 371 -25.50 9.67 -3.84
N PHE A 372 -24.35 9.15 -3.46
CA PHE A 372 -23.12 9.94 -3.38
C PHE A 372 -22.70 10.51 -4.73
N PHE A 373 -22.81 9.72 -5.81
CA PHE A 373 -22.55 10.21 -7.18
C PHE A 373 -23.59 11.24 -7.62
N ALA A 374 -24.88 10.96 -7.46
CA ALA A 374 -25.96 11.80 -7.93
C ALA A 374 -26.04 13.17 -7.22
N PHE A 375 -25.66 13.25 -5.94
CA PHE A 375 -25.76 14.49 -5.16
C PHE A 375 -24.41 15.13 -4.81
N GLY A 376 -23.29 14.44 -5.01
CA GLY A 376 -21.99 14.93 -4.57
C GLY A 376 -20.89 14.98 -5.64
N VAL A 377 -21.10 14.35 -6.80
CA VAL A 377 -20.02 14.16 -7.78
C VAL A 377 -20.43 14.64 -9.18
N VAL A 378 -21.62 14.31 -9.64
CA VAL A 378 -22.10 14.63 -11.00
C VAL A 378 -23.49 15.27 -10.96
N ASP A 379 -23.75 16.16 -11.92
CA ASP A 379 -25.04 16.89 -11.99
C ASP A 379 -26.13 16.09 -12.71
N ASN A 380 -25.76 15.09 -13.51
CA ASN A 380 -26.69 14.30 -14.30
C ASN A 380 -26.87 12.90 -13.72
N ILE A 381 -28.11 12.53 -13.47
CA ILE A 381 -28.49 11.24 -12.90
C ILE A 381 -28.02 10.05 -13.77
N TRP A 382 -27.99 10.22 -15.09
CA TRP A 382 -27.49 9.20 -16.01
C TRP A 382 -25.99 8.93 -15.80
N HIS A 383 -25.20 9.97 -15.60
CA HIS A 383 -23.78 9.82 -15.28
C HIS A 383 -23.56 9.12 -13.92
N ALA A 384 -24.45 9.38 -12.94
CA ALA A 384 -24.42 8.67 -11.65
C ALA A 384 -24.71 7.17 -11.82
N VAL A 385 -25.68 6.79 -12.67
CA VAL A 385 -25.97 5.39 -13.00
C VAL A 385 -24.77 4.71 -13.67
N VAL A 386 -24.15 5.37 -14.63
CA VAL A 386 -22.95 4.84 -15.31
C VAL A 386 -21.81 4.67 -14.30
N GLY A 387 -21.56 5.67 -13.45
CA GLY A 387 -20.57 5.60 -12.38
C GLY A 387 -20.82 4.43 -11.41
N LEU A 388 -22.07 4.23 -11.01
CA LEU A 388 -22.48 3.08 -10.18
C LEU A 388 -22.17 1.74 -10.86
N LEU A 389 -22.49 1.59 -12.15
CA LEU A 389 -22.21 0.36 -12.89
C LEU A 389 -20.72 0.09 -13.00
N ILE A 390 -19.92 1.12 -13.28
CA ILE A 390 -18.45 1.01 -13.32
C ILE A 390 -17.93 0.54 -11.96
N VAL A 391 -18.32 1.23 -10.88
CA VAL A 391 -17.90 0.86 -9.52
C VAL A 391 -18.33 -0.56 -9.18
N GLY A 392 -19.59 -0.91 -9.37
CA GLY A 392 -20.13 -2.22 -8.98
C GLY A 392 -19.43 -3.38 -9.70
N ILE A 393 -19.23 -3.27 -11.01
CA ILE A 393 -18.63 -4.34 -11.81
C ILE A 393 -17.12 -4.42 -11.56
N ILE A 394 -16.42 -3.29 -11.66
CA ILE A 394 -14.94 -3.30 -11.57
C ILE A 394 -14.49 -3.60 -10.13
N ALA A 395 -15.13 -3.01 -9.11
CA ALA A 395 -14.76 -3.31 -7.72
C ALA A 395 -14.97 -4.78 -7.39
N PHE A 396 -16.09 -5.38 -7.83
CA PHE A 396 -16.35 -6.80 -7.60
C PHE A 396 -15.30 -7.71 -8.24
N LEU A 397 -14.96 -7.47 -9.50
CA LEU A 397 -13.92 -8.25 -10.19
C LEU A 397 -12.54 -8.06 -9.54
N PHE A 398 -12.19 -6.84 -9.22
CA PHE A 398 -10.87 -6.52 -8.70
C PHE A 398 -10.66 -6.94 -7.25
N THR A 399 -11.70 -7.00 -6.42
CA THR A 399 -11.60 -7.56 -5.06
C THR A 399 -11.15 -9.01 -5.07
N THR A 400 -11.66 -9.82 -6.01
CA THR A 400 -11.26 -11.23 -6.16
C THR A 400 -9.81 -11.34 -6.62
N VAL A 401 -9.38 -10.51 -7.57
CA VAL A 401 -7.99 -10.49 -8.07
C VAL A 401 -7.02 -10.05 -6.98
N ALA A 402 -7.37 -9.04 -6.20
CA ALA A 402 -6.55 -8.55 -5.09
C ALA A 402 -6.38 -9.62 -4.01
N ALA A 403 -7.48 -10.30 -3.63
CA ALA A 403 -7.42 -11.40 -2.67
C ALA A 403 -6.51 -12.54 -3.13
N ASN A 404 -6.57 -12.90 -4.41
CA ASN A 404 -5.69 -13.91 -5.00
C ASN A 404 -4.22 -13.47 -5.01
N ALA A 405 -3.95 -12.24 -5.40
CA ALA A 405 -2.58 -11.71 -5.47
C ALA A 405 -1.92 -11.69 -4.07
N ILE A 406 -2.63 -11.22 -3.06
CA ILE A 406 -2.14 -11.22 -1.67
C ILE A 406 -1.93 -12.66 -1.15
N ALA A 407 -2.86 -13.57 -1.44
CA ALA A 407 -2.73 -14.96 -1.01
C ALA A 407 -1.46 -15.63 -1.56
N ILE A 408 -1.03 -15.27 -2.78
CA ILE A 408 0.13 -15.87 -3.44
C ILE A 408 1.42 -15.10 -3.15
N VAL A 409 1.41 -13.77 -3.30
CA VAL A 409 2.62 -12.94 -3.32
C VAL A 409 2.80 -12.14 -2.03
N GLY A 410 1.71 -11.91 -1.27
CA GLY A 410 1.72 -11.06 -0.08
C GLY A 410 1.74 -9.56 -0.38
N SER A 411 1.56 -9.16 -1.63
CA SER A 411 1.47 -7.75 -2.04
C SER A 411 0.19 -7.47 -2.81
N ASN A 412 -0.40 -6.32 -2.53
CA ASN A 412 -1.63 -5.88 -3.19
C ASN A 412 -1.30 -5.11 -4.48
N PRO A 413 -1.80 -5.53 -5.67
CA PRO A 413 -1.52 -4.86 -6.94
C PRO A 413 -2.32 -3.56 -7.14
N VAL A 414 -2.50 -2.77 -6.09
CA VAL A 414 -3.40 -1.60 -6.03
C VAL A 414 -3.10 -0.59 -7.14
N SER A 415 -1.84 -0.18 -7.29
CA SER A 415 -1.48 0.89 -8.24
C SER A 415 -1.79 0.56 -9.70
N GLY A 416 -1.46 -0.65 -10.16
CA GLY A 416 -1.73 -1.06 -11.54
C GLY A 416 -3.22 -1.22 -11.84
N MET A 417 -3.95 -1.83 -10.93
CA MET A 417 -5.40 -2.04 -11.08
C MET A 417 -6.18 -0.72 -10.98
N THR A 418 -5.72 0.20 -10.16
CA THR A 418 -6.33 1.54 -10.04
C THR A 418 -6.13 2.34 -11.32
N LEU A 419 -4.91 2.37 -11.86
CA LEU A 419 -4.63 3.08 -13.11
C LEU A 419 -5.50 2.52 -14.27
N MET A 420 -5.65 1.20 -14.33
CA MET A 420 -6.56 0.59 -15.29
C MET A 420 -8.03 1.00 -15.07
N THR A 421 -8.49 1.03 -13.82
CA THR A 421 -9.85 1.51 -13.49
C THR A 421 -10.06 2.93 -14.00
N LEU A 422 -9.07 3.81 -13.77
CA LEU A 422 -9.15 5.20 -14.20
C LEU A 422 -9.21 5.34 -15.72
N ILE A 423 -8.39 4.59 -16.45
CA ILE A 423 -8.42 4.57 -17.91
C ILE A 423 -9.79 4.11 -18.42
N LEU A 424 -10.30 2.99 -17.91
CA LEU A 424 -11.61 2.46 -18.31
C LEU A 424 -12.74 3.41 -17.94
N ALA A 425 -12.75 3.96 -16.73
CA ALA A 425 -13.74 4.92 -16.27
C ALA A 425 -13.72 6.19 -17.13
N SER A 426 -12.53 6.69 -17.46
CA SER A 426 -12.38 7.86 -18.33
C SER A 426 -12.95 7.63 -19.72
N ILE A 427 -12.60 6.51 -20.37
CA ILE A 427 -13.13 6.16 -21.70
C ILE A 427 -14.66 6.08 -21.66
N ILE A 428 -15.22 5.40 -20.67
CA ILE A 428 -16.68 5.22 -20.56
C ILE A 428 -17.36 6.57 -20.28
N MET A 429 -16.82 7.37 -19.34
CA MET A 429 -17.41 8.68 -19.00
C MET A 429 -17.39 9.65 -20.18
N VAL A 430 -16.29 9.71 -20.91
CA VAL A 430 -16.20 10.53 -22.15
C VAL A 430 -17.21 10.03 -23.21
N ALA A 431 -17.36 8.71 -23.37
CA ALA A 431 -18.31 8.13 -24.32
C ALA A 431 -19.77 8.46 -23.99
N VAL A 432 -20.12 8.69 -22.72
CA VAL A 432 -21.45 9.13 -22.28
C VAL A 432 -21.58 10.66 -22.17
N GLY A 433 -20.58 11.40 -22.64
CA GLY A 433 -20.60 12.86 -22.71
C GLY A 433 -20.14 13.61 -21.47
N LEU A 434 -19.53 12.92 -20.48
CA LEU A 434 -18.95 13.55 -19.31
C LEU A 434 -17.44 13.73 -19.49
N ASN A 435 -17.03 14.97 -19.76
CA ASN A 435 -15.63 15.38 -20.00
C ASN A 435 -15.25 16.58 -19.14
N GLY A 436 -14.06 17.13 -19.35
CA GLY A 436 -13.55 18.29 -18.63
C GLY A 436 -13.38 18.02 -17.13
N THR A 437 -13.49 19.07 -16.32
CA THR A 437 -13.27 19.01 -14.85
C THR A 437 -14.30 18.14 -14.12
N ALA A 438 -15.55 18.13 -14.56
CA ALA A 438 -16.58 17.24 -14.03
C ALA A 438 -16.25 15.76 -14.32
N GLY A 439 -15.75 15.46 -15.52
CA GLY A 439 -15.28 14.13 -15.89
C GLY A 439 -14.07 13.68 -15.08
N MET A 440 -13.08 14.57 -14.88
CA MET A 440 -11.91 14.31 -14.04
C MET A 440 -12.32 13.96 -12.61
N THR A 441 -13.21 14.77 -12.03
CA THR A 441 -13.72 14.53 -10.66
C THR A 441 -14.42 13.16 -10.56
N ALA A 442 -15.33 12.88 -11.49
CA ALA A 442 -16.07 11.63 -11.50
C ALA A 442 -15.15 10.42 -11.64
N ALA A 443 -14.20 10.43 -12.59
CA ALA A 443 -13.27 9.33 -12.81
C ALA A 443 -12.36 9.10 -11.60
N LEU A 444 -11.81 10.16 -10.99
CA LEU A 444 -10.95 10.04 -9.80
C LEU A 444 -11.72 9.52 -8.58
N ILE A 445 -12.96 9.92 -8.38
CA ILE A 445 -13.79 9.39 -7.29
C ILE A 445 -14.18 7.93 -7.56
N ILE A 446 -14.53 7.57 -8.80
CA ILE A 446 -14.73 6.15 -9.19
C ILE A 446 -13.47 5.34 -8.87
N GLY A 447 -12.31 5.84 -9.34
CA GLY A 447 -11.02 5.21 -9.06
C GLY A 447 -10.75 5.08 -7.57
N GLY A 448 -11.04 6.10 -6.77
CA GLY A 448 -10.90 6.09 -5.31
C GLY A 448 -11.76 5.04 -4.63
N VAL A 449 -13.05 4.94 -5.01
CA VAL A 449 -13.97 3.91 -4.47
C VAL A 449 -13.48 2.51 -4.84
N VAL A 450 -13.17 2.26 -6.11
CA VAL A 450 -12.71 0.94 -6.59
C VAL A 450 -11.36 0.58 -5.98
N CYS A 451 -10.41 1.53 -5.94
CA CYS A 451 -9.08 1.34 -5.36
C CYS A 451 -9.16 0.96 -3.87
N THR A 452 -10.03 1.65 -3.13
CA THR A 452 -10.25 1.35 -1.71
C THR A 452 -10.91 -0.02 -1.54
N ALA A 453 -11.88 -0.38 -2.39
CA ALA A 453 -12.53 -1.68 -2.32
C ALA A 453 -11.55 -2.83 -2.53
N LEU A 454 -10.73 -2.78 -3.58
CA LEU A 454 -9.73 -3.82 -3.85
C LEU A 454 -8.64 -3.89 -2.78
N SER A 455 -8.21 -2.73 -2.25
CA SER A 455 -7.20 -2.66 -1.20
C SER A 455 -7.69 -3.29 0.10
N VAL A 456 -8.92 -2.94 0.51
CA VAL A 456 -9.54 -3.50 1.71
C VAL A 456 -9.79 -5.00 1.57
N ALA A 457 -10.26 -5.46 0.42
CA ALA A 457 -10.46 -6.89 0.19
C ALA A 457 -9.15 -7.68 0.30
N GLY A 458 -8.06 -7.16 -0.28
CA GLY A 458 -6.75 -7.77 -0.18
C GLY A 458 -6.22 -7.87 1.24
N ALA A 459 -6.27 -6.79 2.01
CA ALA A 459 -5.84 -6.81 3.41
C ALA A 459 -6.77 -7.68 4.27
N PHE A 460 -8.07 -7.65 4.03
CA PHE A 460 -9.04 -8.38 4.84
C PHE A 460 -8.96 -9.89 4.67
N ILE A 461 -8.63 -10.41 3.48
CA ILE A 461 -8.42 -11.86 3.30
C ILE A 461 -7.22 -12.35 4.12
N THR A 462 -6.20 -11.52 4.30
CA THR A 462 -5.04 -11.77 5.17
C THR A 462 -5.48 -11.90 6.63
N ASP A 463 -6.29 -10.96 7.12
CA ASP A 463 -6.83 -11.00 8.50
C ASP A 463 -7.69 -12.23 8.75
N LEU A 464 -8.54 -12.59 7.80
CA LEU A 464 -9.38 -13.78 7.88
C LEU A 464 -8.56 -15.08 7.86
N LYS A 465 -7.42 -15.09 7.17
CA LYS A 465 -6.48 -16.22 7.19
C LYS A 465 -5.77 -16.33 8.54
N ILE A 466 -5.34 -15.22 9.13
CA ILE A 466 -4.80 -15.16 10.50
C ILE A 466 -5.83 -15.71 11.49
N GLY A 467 -7.07 -15.20 11.40
CA GLY A 467 -8.18 -15.67 12.24
C GLY A 467 -8.46 -17.17 12.10
N TYR A 468 -8.36 -17.71 10.89
CA TYR A 468 -8.54 -19.13 10.61
C TYR A 468 -7.46 -19.98 11.27
N TRP A 469 -6.18 -19.60 11.15
CA TRP A 469 -5.07 -20.34 11.77
C TRP A 469 -5.09 -20.28 13.29
N ILE A 470 -5.45 -19.14 13.86
CA ILE A 470 -5.54 -18.97 15.32
C ILE A 470 -6.84 -19.55 15.89
N GLY A 471 -7.93 -19.51 15.12
CA GLY A 471 -9.24 -19.97 15.54
C GLY A 471 -10.17 -18.87 16.05
N SER A 472 -10.05 -17.66 15.54
CA SER A 472 -11.00 -16.56 15.76
C SER A 472 -12.33 -16.81 15.04
N THR A 473 -13.37 -16.08 15.47
CA THR A 473 -14.71 -16.14 14.86
C THR A 473 -14.78 -15.20 13.66
N PRO A 474 -14.90 -15.71 12.40
CA PRO A 474 -14.92 -14.86 11.22
C PRO A 474 -15.99 -13.78 11.28
N LYS A 475 -17.22 -14.12 11.69
CA LYS A 475 -18.32 -13.16 11.85
C LYS A 475 -17.95 -11.95 12.71
N LYS A 476 -17.13 -12.14 13.76
CA LYS A 476 -16.68 -11.04 14.61
C LYS A 476 -15.69 -10.15 13.87
N GLN A 477 -14.68 -10.74 13.19
CA GLN A 477 -13.74 -9.99 12.37
C GLN A 477 -14.48 -9.20 11.27
N GLU A 478 -15.39 -9.85 10.54
CA GLU A 478 -16.19 -9.24 9.49
C GLU A 478 -17.02 -8.05 10.01
N SER A 479 -17.71 -8.21 11.15
CA SER A 479 -18.57 -7.15 11.68
C SER A 479 -17.81 -5.94 12.19
N TRP A 480 -16.71 -6.15 12.90
CA TRP A 480 -15.92 -5.06 13.48
C TRP A 480 -14.97 -4.39 12.48
N LYS A 481 -14.74 -5.04 11.33
CA LYS A 481 -14.01 -4.45 10.22
C LYS A 481 -14.68 -3.18 9.67
N PHE A 482 -16.02 -3.13 9.67
CA PHE A 482 -16.78 -1.93 9.25
C PHE A 482 -16.48 -0.72 10.13
N LEU A 483 -16.37 -0.92 11.45
CA LEU A 483 -16.03 0.19 12.36
C LEU A 483 -14.60 0.69 12.15
N GLY A 484 -13.65 -0.23 11.99
CA GLY A 484 -12.26 0.13 11.62
C GLY A 484 -12.20 0.91 10.30
N THR A 485 -12.95 0.47 9.30
CA THR A 485 -13.07 1.14 8.00
C THR A 485 -13.62 2.56 8.12
N LEU A 486 -14.66 2.77 8.93
CA LEU A 486 -15.22 4.10 9.20
C LEU A 486 -14.19 5.04 9.81
N VAL A 487 -13.49 4.59 10.84
CA VAL A 487 -12.47 5.39 11.54
C VAL A 487 -11.27 5.66 10.63
N ALA A 488 -10.81 4.67 9.87
CA ALA A 488 -9.72 4.84 8.91
C ALA A 488 -10.07 5.86 7.82
N ALA A 489 -11.28 5.79 7.25
CA ALA A 489 -11.74 6.72 6.22
C ALA A 489 -11.82 8.17 6.74
N ALA A 490 -12.31 8.37 7.96
CA ALA A 490 -12.33 9.68 8.60
C ALA A 490 -10.90 10.21 8.85
N THR A 491 -10.01 9.34 9.34
CA THR A 491 -8.62 9.72 9.63
C THR A 491 -7.86 10.08 8.37
N VAL A 492 -7.94 9.26 7.31
CA VAL A 492 -7.21 9.53 6.07
C VAL A 492 -7.72 10.81 5.40
N GLY A 493 -9.03 11.07 5.43
CA GLY A 493 -9.61 12.31 4.93
C GLY A 493 -9.05 13.55 5.63
N GLY A 494 -9.01 13.52 6.98
CA GLY A 494 -8.46 14.61 7.77
C GLY A 494 -6.95 14.80 7.56
N VAL A 495 -6.18 13.73 7.61
CA VAL A 495 -4.71 13.77 7.41
C VAL A 495 -4.35 14.26 6.00
N MET A 496 -5.07 13.81 4.96
CA MET A 496 -4.83 14.24 3.58
C MET A 496 -5.03 15.76 3.43
N LEU A 497 -6.07 16.33 4.05
CA LEU A 497 -6.29 17.79 4.04
C LEU A 497 -5.18 18.55 4.77
N VAL A 498 -4.75 18.05 5.92
CA VAL A 498 -3.64 18.65 6.68
C VAL A 498 -2.35 18.62 5.84
N LEU A 499 -2.01 17.45 5.25
CA LEU A 499 -0.81 17.29 4.44
C LEU A 499 -0.84 18.16 3.17
N ASN A 500 -2.00 18.25 2.51
CA ASN A 500 -2.15 19.13 1.35
C ASN A 500 -1.95 20.60 1.74
N LYS A 501 -2.53 21.05 2.85
CA LYS A 501 -2.39 22.44 3.31
C LYS A 501 -0.97 22.76 3.81
N THR A 502 -0.25 21.77 4.35
CA THR A 502 1.09 21.95 4.91
C THR A 502 2.19 21.90 3.87
N TYR A 503 2.14 20.92 2.99
CA TYR A 503 3.20 20.64 1.99
C TYR A 503 2.71 20.87 0.56
N GLY A 504 1.42 20.68 0.28
CA GLY A 504 0.92 20.52 -1.08
C GLY A 504 1.38 19.21 -1.74
N PHE A 505 0.95 19.00 -2.98
CA PHE A 505 1.36 17.85 -3.80
C PHE A 505 2.02 18.29 -5.11
N THR A 506 2.20 19.60 -5.28
CA THR A 506 2.82 20.25 -6.45
C THR A 506 3.82 21.30 -5.98
N GLY A 507 4.83 21.61 -6.80
CA GLY A 507 5.82 22.64 -6.49
C GLY A 507 7.06 22.16 -5.72
N GLU A 508 7.92 23.10 -5.35
CA GLU A 508 9.12 22.84 -4.56
C GLU A 508 8.77 22.54 -3.10
N GLY A 509 9.38 21.49 -2.53
CA GLY A 509 9.13 21.07 -1.16
C GLY A 509 7.82 20.34 -0.91
N ALA A 510 6.99 20.14 -1.95
CA ALA A 510 5.74 19.38 -1.85
C ALA A 510 6.00 17.88 -1.62
N LEU A 511 5.01 17.19 -1.05
CA LEU A 511 5.01 15.73 -1.02
C LEU A 511 4.94 15.18 -2.45
N VAL A 512 5.82 14.24 -2.77
CA VAL A 512 5.97 13.73 -4.15
C VAL A 512 4.68 13.11 -4.69
N ALA A 513 3.87 12.50 -3.81
CA ALA A 513 2.60 11.83 -4.14
C ALA A 513 2.65 11.06 -5.49
N PRO A 514 3.61 10.10 -5.67
CA PRO A 514 3.94 9.57 -6.98
C PRO A 514 2.72 8.96 -7.67
N GLN A 515 1.95 8.13 -6.98
CA GLN A 515 0.79 7.46 -7.56
C GLN A 515 -0.29 8.45 -8.00
N ALA A 516 -0.61 9.44 -7.14
CA ALA A 516 -1.60 10.46 -7.47
C ALA A 516 -1.18 11.34 -8.65
N ASN A 517 0.11 11.66 -8.74
CA ASN A 517 0.67 12.36 -9.91
C ASN A 517 0.52 11.53 -11.19
N ALA A 518 0.72 10.20 -11.14
CA ALA A 518 0.46 9.32 -12.28
C ALA A 518 -1.03 9.35 -12.69
N MET A 519 -1.92 9.29 -11.70
CA MET A 519 -3.36 9.30 -11.96
C MET A 519 -3.79 10.62 -12.60
N ALA A 520 -3.32 11.76 -12.09
CA ALA A 520 -3.58 13.08 -12.67
C ALA A 520 -3.06 13.17 -14.11
N ALA A 521 -1.82 12.73 -14.36
CA ALA A 521 -1.18 12.76 -15.67
C ALA A 521 -1.89 11.91 -16.73
N VAL A 522 -2.61 10.88 -16.33
CA VAL A 522 -3.41 10.04 -17.25
C VAL A 522 -4.80 10.63 -17.49
N ILE A 523 -5.47 11.08 -16.43
CA ILE A 523 -6.86 11.53 -16.52
C ILE A 523 -6.97 12.86 -17.24
N GLU A 524 -6.08 13.79 -16.97
CA GLU A 524 -6.15 15.14 -17.53
C GLU A 524 -6.26 15.16 -19.06
N PRO A 525 -5.34 14.55 -19.83
CA PRO A 525 -5.45 14.54 -21.28
C PRO A 525 -6.64 13.73 -21.80
N MET A 526 -7.04 12.66 -21.11
CA MET A 526 -8.18 11.84 -21.52
C MET A 526 -9.51 12.59 -21.42
N MET A 527 -9.66 13.47 -20.41
CA MET A 527 -10.89 14.20 -20.15
C MET A 527 -10.98 15.54 -20.88
N ASN A 528 -9.85 16.16 -21.21
CA ASN A 528 -9.82 17.46 -21.88
C ASN A 528 -9.63 17.37 -23.42
N GLY A 529 -9.61 16.16 -24.00
CA GLY A 529 -9.33 15.96 -25.41
C GLY A 529 -7.89 16.35 -25.80
N GLY A 530 -6.98 16.46 -24.82
CA GLY A 530 -5.57 16.72 -25.01
C GLY A 530 -4.81 15.52 -25.59
N SER A 531 -3.62 15.76 -26.11
CA SER A 531 -2.75 14.70 -26.57
C SER A 531 -2.07 14.02 -25.37
N ALA A 532 -2.49 12.81 -25.04
CA ALA A 532 -1.72 11.96 -24.13
C ALA A 532 -0.45 11.46 -24.84
N PRO A 533 0.67 11.24 -24.12
CA PRO A 533 1.90 10.76 -24.71
C PRO A 533 1.82 9.25 -25.03
N TRP A 534 0.90 8.88 -25.94
CA TRP A 534 0.61 7.48 -26.28
C TRP A 534 1.84 6.69 -26.73
N LEU A 535 2.81 7.37 -27.38
CA LEU A 535 4.07 6.73 -27.78
C LEU A 535 4.85 6.24 -26.55
N LEU A 536 4.97 7.09 -25.52
CA LEU A 536 5.69 6.76 -24.29
C LEU A 536 4.96 5.66 -23.49
N TYR A 537 3.62 5.73 -23.43
CA TYR A 537 2.81 4.65 -22.85
C TYR A 537 2.99 3.34 -23.61
N GLY A 538 3.03 3.40 -24.95
CA GLY A 538 3.27 2.24 -25.81
C GLY A 538 4.64 1.59 -25.59
N ILE A 539 5.70 2.38 -25.45
CA ILE A 539 7.04 1.89 -25.12
C ILE A 539 7.02 1.17 -23.76
N GLY A 540 6.39 1.76 -22.75
CA GLY A 540 6.22 1.14 -21.43
C GLY A 540 5.44 -0.17 -21.48
N ALA A 541 4.39 -0.22 -22.30
CA ALA A 541 3.60 -1.42 -22.51
C ALA A 541 4.43 -2.56 -23.14
N VAL A 542 5.22 -2.25 -24.16
CA VAL A 542 6.12 -3.23 -24.80
C VAL A 542 7.14 -3.77 -23.80
N ILE A 543 7.77 -2.88 -22.99
CA ILE A 543 8.71 -3.31 -21.94
C ILE A 543 8.02 -4.27 -20.96
N ALA A 544 6.81 -3.94 -20.49
CA ALA A 544 6.07 -4.79 -19.55
C ALA A 544 5.69 -6.15 -20.15
N LEU A 545 5.32 -6.22 -21.44
CA LEU A 545 5.03 -7.47 -22.14
C LEU A 545 6.28 -8.32 -22.31
N VAL A 546 7.42 -7.72 -22.69
CA VAL A 546 8.71 -8.41 -22.81
C VAL A 546 9.13 -8.99 -21.45
N LEU A 547 9.06 -8.21 -20.37
CA LEU A 547 9.35 -8.70 -19.03
C LEU A 547 8.43 -9.85 -18.62
N THR A 548 7.13 -9.74 -18.93
CA THR A 548 6.15 -10.81 -18.68
C THR A 548 6.47 -12.10 -19.43
N TYR A 549 6.91 -11.97 -20.68
CA TYR A 549 7.37 -13.11 -21.49
C TYR A 549 8.56 -13.84 -20.85
N PHE A 550 9.53 -13.07 -20.35
CA PHE A 550 10.70 -13.62 -19.61
C PHE A 550 10.40 -14.00 -18.15
N LYS A 551 9.13 -13.96 -17.73
CA LYS A 551 8.69 -14.27 -16.35
C LYS A 551 9.32 -13.36 -15.28
N VAL A 552 9.76 -12.16 -15.66
CA VAL A 552 10.19 -11.12 -14.72
C VAL A 552 8.94 -10.37 -14.25
N PRO A 553 8.81 -10.09 -12.93
CA PRO A 553 7.70 -9.29 -12.42
C PRO A 553 7.66 -7.89 -13.04
N ALA A 554 6.75 -7.67 -14.00
CA ALA A 554 6.68 -6.43 -14.77
C ALA A 554 6.24 -5.22 -13.91
N LEU A 555 5.34 -5.42 -12.95
CA LEU A 555 4.83 -4.34 -12.11
C LEU A 555 5.92 -3.68 -11.24
N PRO A 556 6.76 -4.41 -10.47
CA PRO A 556 7.87 -3.80 -9.73
C PRO A 556 8.85 -3.05 -10.63
N PHE A 557 9.17 -3.60 -11.80
CA PHE A 557 10.06 -2.93 -12.75
C PHE A 557 9.46 -1.61 -13.27
N ALA A 558 8.19 -1.63 -13.65
CA ALA A 558 7.48 -0.45 -14.12
C ALA A 558 7.32 0.62 -13.02
N LEU A 559 7.09 0.21 -11.77
CA LEU A 559 7.14 1.12 -10.61
C LEU A 559 8.51 1.78 -10.47
N GLY A 560 9.60 1.03 -10.69
CA GLY A 560 10.95 1.58 -10.71
C GLY A 560 11.16 2.62 -11.80
N MET A 561 10.57 2.46 -12.98
CA MET A 561 10.62 3.45 -14.06
C MET A 561 9.82 4.72 -13.73
N PHE A 562 8.80 4.61 -12.90
CA PHE A 562 7.87 5.69 -12.59
C PHE A 562 8.22 6.46 -11.32
N ILE A 563 8.66 5.78 -10.26
CA ILE A 563 9.03 6.39 -8.99
C ILE A 563 10.43 7.02 -9.13
N PRO A 564 10.65 8.24 -8.59
CA PRO A 564 11.97 8.88 -8.62
C PRO A 564 13.07 7.99 -8.01
N ILE A 565 14.26 8.03 -8.59
CA ILE A 565 15.38 7.14 -8.22
C ILE A 565 15.81 7.29 -6.75
N ASP A 566 15.71 8.49 -6.19
CA ASP A 566 16.06 8.76 -4.79
C ASP A 566 15.24 7.94 -3.80
N LEU A 567 14.01 7.59 -4.13
CA LEU A 567 13.15 6.75 -3.29
C LEU A 567 13.40 5.23 -3.51
N ASN A 568 13.86 4.84 -4.69
CA ASN A 568 14.12 3.44 -5.02
C ASN A 568 15.51 2.97 -4.54
N MET A 569 16.52 3.83 -4.56
CA MET A 569 17.89 3.49 -4.15
C MET A 569 17.99 3.02 -2.69
N PRO A 570 17.41 3.69 -1.68
CA PRO A 570 17.46 3.19 -0.31
C PRO A 570 16.73 1.86 -0.13
N MET A 571 15.72 1.56 -0.96
CA MET A 571 15.09 0.23 -0.96
C MET A 571 16.08 -0.86 -1.39
N LEU A 572 16.96 -0.59 -2.36
CA LEU A 572 18.02 -1.52 -2.74
C LEU A 572 19.02 -1.73 -1.61
N VAL A 573 19.40 -0.65 -0.91
CA VAL A 573 20.29 -0.71 0.26
C VAL A 573 19.66 -1.56 1.36
N GLY A 574 18.39 -1.32 1.71
CA GLY A 574 17.65 -2.09 2.72
C GLY A 574 17.54 -3.58 2.34
N GLY A 575 17.22 -3.86 1.08
CA GLY A 575 17.16 -5.23 0.54
C GLY A 575 18.52 -5.94 0.59
N ALA A 576 19.60 -5.24 0.28
CA ALA A 576 20.96 -5.76 0.39
C ALA A 576 21.34 -6.08 1.85
N ILE A 577 20.93 -5.25 2.81
CA ILE A 577 21.12 -5.51 4.24
C ILE A 577 20.36 -6.77 4.64
N SER A 578 19.11 -6.94 4.21
CA SER A 578 18.30 -8.14 4.50
C SER A 578 18.98 -9.42 4.01
N TRP A 579 19.44 -9.39 2.76
CA TRP A 579 20.20 -10.51 2.19
C TRP A 579 21.51 -10.78 2.94
N PHE A 580 22.27 -9.72 3.25
CA PHE A 580 23.53 -9.84 3.98
C PHE A 580 23.34 -10.49 5.36
N VAL A 581 22.35 -10.03 6.11
CA VAL A 581 22.02 -10.55 7.45
C VAL A 581 21.58 -12.02 7.38
N GLY A 582 20.76 -12.37 6.37
CA GLY A 582 20.24 -13.72 6.16
C GLY A 582 21.23 -14.72 5.59
N SER A 583 22.43 -14.29 5.14
CA SER A 583 23.42 -15.16 4.50
C SER A 583 24.70 -15.41 5.32
N ARG A 584 24.83 -14.86 6.54
CA ARG A 584 26.09 -14.84 7.29
C ARG A 584 26.40 -16.13 8.06
N SER A 585 25.45 -17.03 8.25
CA SER A 585 25.67 -18.28 8.97
C SER A 585 25.36 -19.49 8.09
N LYS A 586 26.06 -20.62 8.35
CA LYS A 586 25.68 -21.92 7.78
C LYS A 586 24.41 -22.48 8.45
N ASP A 587 24.06 -21.98 9.62
CA ASP A 587 22.88 -22.38 10.39
C ASP A 587 21.65 -21.58 9.89
N LYS A 588 20.73 -22.25 9.22
CA LYS A 588 19.51 -21.67 8.66
C LYS A 588 18.63 -21.04 9.74
N ALA A 589 18.43 -21.72 10.88
CA ALA A 589 17.58 -21.20 11.96
C ALA A 589 18.13 -19.90 12.56
N LEU A 590 19.45 -19.77 12.69
CA LEU A 590 20.08 -18.52 13.13
C LEU A 590 19.91 -17.39 12.10
N ASN A 591 20.01 -17.70 10.81
CA ASN A 591 19.78 -16.72 9.75
C ASN A 591 18.31 -16.26 9.73
N GLU A 592 17.35 -17.16 9.89
CA GLU A 592 15.93 -16.84 10.00
C GLU A 592 15.66 -15.92 11.21
N ALA A 593 16.19 -16.25 12.38
CA ALA A 593 16.06 -15.39 13.58
C ALA A 593 16.68 -14.00 13.40
N ARG A 594 17.78 -13.89 12.66
CA ARG A 594 18.41 -12.61 12.31
C ARG A 594 17.56 -11.79 11.36
N VAL A 595 17.01 -12.42 10.32
CA VAL A 595 16.11 -11.76 9.36
C VAL A 595 14.83 -11.30 10.05
N GLU A 596 14.24 -12.14 10.90
CA GLU A 596 13.05 -11.79 11.69
C GLU A 596 13.32 -10.57 12.59
N LYS A 597 14.42 -10.57 13.33
CA LYS A 597 14.81 -9.42 14.17
C LYS A 597 15.06 -8.17 13.34
N GLY A 598 15.68 -8.29 12.18
CA GLY A 598 15.88 -7.20 11.24
C GLY A 598 14.54 -6.66 10.69
N THR A 599 13.58 -7.52 10.44
CA THR A 599 12.21 -7.14 10.05
C THR A 599 11.51 -6.33 11.15
N LEU A 600 11.68 -6.71 12.43
CA LEU A 600 11.18 -5.94 13.56
C LEU A 600 11.81 -4.53 13.63
N ILE A 601 13.12 -4.44 13.40
CA ILE A 601 13.85 -3.16 13.37
C ILE A 601 13.34 -2.30 12.21
N ALA A 602 13.21 -2.87 11.02
CA ALA A 602 12.69 -2.21 9.83
C ALA A 602 11.27 -1.70 10.03
N SER A 603 10.38 -2.54 10.62
CA SER A 603 9.01 -2.14 10.96
C SER A 603 8.99 -0.99 11.97
N GLY A 604 9.91 -1.00 12.93
CA GLY A 604 10.10 0.13 13.86
C GLY A 604 10.49 1.41 13.12
N PHE A 605 11.47 1.37 12.24
CA PHE A 605 11.89 2.53 11.44
C PHE A 605 10.75 3.09 10.61
N ILE A 606 9.98 2.22 9.94
CA ILE A 606 8.82 2.62 9.14
C ILE A 606 7.76 3.30 10.02
N ALA A 607 7.35 2.63 11.09
CA ALA A 607 6.32 3.16 11.97
C ALA A 607 6.76 4.46 12.67
N GLY A 608 7.97 4.47 13.21
CA GLY A 608 8.53 5.64 13.90
C GLY A 608 8.73 6.82 12.97
N GLY A 609 9.38 6.62 11.83
CA GLY A 609 9.64 7.67 10.83
C GLY A 609 8.33 8.24 10.26
N ALA A 610 7.37 7.38 9.92
CA ALA A 610 6.08 7.83 9.41
C ALA A 610 5.28 8.63 10.47
N LEU A 611 5.23 8.17 11.73
CA LEU A 611 4.56 8.89 12.81
C LEU A 611 5.21 10.26 13.07
N MET A 612 6.53 10.31 13.14
CA MET A 612 7.25 11.57 13.36
C MET A 612 7.15 12.51 12.17
N GLY A 613 7.01 11.98 10.94
CA GLY A 613 6.67 12.78 9.77
C GLY A 613 5.30 13.46 9.88
N VAL A 614 4.30 12.77 10.42
CA VAL A 614 2.99 13.38 10.72
C VAL A 614 3.11 14.43 11.82
N VAL A 615 3.90 14.18 12.88
CA VAL A 615 4.16 15.18 13.93
C VAL A 615 4.83 16.43 13.33
N SER A 616 5.82 16.26 12.47
CA SER A 616 6.46 17.36 11.74
C SER A 616 5.44 18.16 10.90
N ALA A 617 4.54 17.47 10.20
CA ALA A 617 3.48 18.10 9.43
C ALA A 617 2.53 18.93 10.32
N ILE A 618 2.14 18.39 11.47
CA ILE A 618 1.28 19.10 12.44
C ILE A 618 1.97 20.34 13.00
N LEU A 619 3.27 20.27 13.33
CA LEU A 619 4.04 21.42 13.80
C LEU A 619 4.08 22.54 12.76
N ARG A 620 4.37 22.21 11.49
CA ARG A 620 4.34 23.19 10.39
C ARG A 620 2.94 23.75 10.15
N PHE A 621 1.91 22.92 10.23
CA PHE A 621 0.52 23.36 10.12
C PHE A 621 0.15 24.37 11.22
N ALA A 622 0.70 24.19 12.44
CA ALA A 622 0.54 25.11 13.56
C ALA A 622 1.46 26.35 13.47
N ASN A 623 2.10 26.59 12.33
CA ASN A 623 3.07 27.67 12.10
C ASN A 623 4.32 27.61 13.01
N VAL A 624 4.68 26.44 13.50
CA VAL A 624 5.95 26.19 14.19
C VAL A 624 6.95 25.72 13.14
N ASP A 625 7.62 26.69 12.48
CA ASP A 625 8.66 26.41 11.51
C ASP A 625 10.04 26.61 12.14
N VAL A 626 10.74 25.51 12.37
CA VAL A 626 12.09 25.47 12.94
C VAL A 626 13.10 24.91 11.92
N TYR A 627 12.73 24.89 10.64
CA TYR A 627 13.54 24.31 9.59
C TYR A 627 14.74 25.19 9.26
N ILE A 628 15.93 24.60 9.32
CA ILE A 628 17.20 25.26 8.98
C ILE A 628 17.37 25.19 7.45
N GLN A 629 17.56 26.35 6.84
CA GLN A 629 17.76 26.43 5.38
C GLN A 629 18.98 25.60 4.95
N PRO A 630 18.87 24.81 3.87
CA PRO A 630 19.98 24.00 3.37
C PRO A 630 21.22 24.83 3.05
N SER A 631 22.38 24.36 3.46
CA SER A 631 23.68 24.91 3.13
C SER A 631 24.48 23.92 2.28
N ALA A 632 25.60 24.33 1.70
CA ALA A 632 26.47 23.45 0.92
C ALA A 632 26.96 22.20 1.70
N TRP A 633 26.95 22.25 3.04
CA TRP A 633 27.35 21.14 3.91
C TRP A 633 26.22 20.21 4.31
N THR A 634 24.96 20.65 4.14
CA THR A 634 23.79 19.90 4.59
C THR A 634 23.71 18.52 3.92
N GLU A 635 23.99 18.46 2.62
CA GLU A 635 23.95 17.22 1.86
C GLU A 635 25.12 16.27 2.18
N PRO A 636 26.41 16.69 2.15
CA PRO A 636 27.52 15.81 2.51
C PRO A 636 27.46 15.27 3.95
N VAL A 637 27.02 16.07 4.90
CA VAL A 637 26.88 15.67 6.31
C VAL A 637 25.91 14.50 6.47
N ALA A 638 24.89 14.37 5.62
CA ALA A 638 23.91 13.29 5.67
C ALA A 638 24.54 11.88 5.55
N ILE A 639 25.74 11.75 4.96
CA ILE A 639 26.45 10.46 4.85
C ILE A 639 26.69 9.85 6.23
N ILE A 640 27.04 10.67 7.23
CA ILE A 640 27.42 10.20 8.57
C ILE A 640 26.21 9.56 9.29
N PRO A 641 25.08 10.27 9.53
CA PRO A 641 23.94 9.69 10.21
C PRO A 641 23.28 8.57 9.39
N TYR A 642 23.29 8.64 8.06
CA TYR A 642 22.76 7.55 7.23
C TYR A 642 23.59 6.28 7.34
N SER A 643 24.91 6.38 7.33
CA SER A 643 25.81 5.25 7.58
C SER A 643 25.63 4.68 8.99
N ALA A 644 25.43 5.55 10.00
CA ALA A 644 25.21 5.11 11.37
C ALA A 644 23.93 4.27 11.52
N ILE A 645 22.83 4.65 10.85
CA ILE A 645 21.57 3.91 10.93
C ILE A 645 21.65 2.56 10.18
N ILE A 646 22.39 2.50 9.07
CA ILE A 646 22.69 1.26 8.35
C ILE A 646 23.50 0.31 9.25
N ILE A 647 24.56 0.80 9.88
CA ILE A 647 25.42 0.02 10.79
C ILE A 647 24.59 -0.48 11.99
N TYR A 648 23.76 0.39 12.58
CA TYR A 648 22.86 0.00 13.66
C TYR A 648 21.94 -1.15 13.24
N MET A 649 21.29 -1.05 12.07
CA MET A 649 20.38 -2.07 11.56
C MET A 649 21.07 -3.42 11.38
N ILE A 650 22.26 -3.44 10.75
CA ILE A 650 23.07 -4.65 10.56
C ILE A 650 23.49 -5.24 11.90
N TYR A 651 24.08 -4.43 12.78
CA TYR A 651 24.61 -4.89 14.07
C TYR A 651 23.52 -5.43 14.99
N ALA A 652 22.40 -4.70 15.10
CA ALA A 652 21.29 -5.11 15.94
C ALA A 652 20.61 -6.40 15.44
N ALA A 653 20.47 -6.57 14.11
CA ALA A 653 19.93 -7.78 13.52
C ALA A 653 20.87 -8.99 13.72
N LEU A 654 22.18 -8.83 13.51
CA LEU A 654 23.17 -9.89 13.70
C LEU A 654 23.27 -10.38 15.17
N LYS A 655 22.89 -9.56 16.15
CA LYS A 655 22.79 -9.93 17.57
C LYS A 655 21.57 -10.81 17.91
N ALA A 656 20.78 -11.26 16.95
CA ALA A 656 19.74 -12.23 17.23
C ALA A 656 20.36 -13.55 17.73
N LYS A 657 19.70 -14.13 18.74
CA LYS A 657 20.00 -15.47 19.25
C LYS A 657 18.86 -16.39 18.82
N LYS A 658 19.17 -17.69 18.73
CA LYS A 658 18.14 -18.71 18.47
C LYS A 658 17.04 -18.70 19.52
#